data_bf3c495154a841fc9137b68cebcbdac3
#
_entry.id   bf3c495154a841fc9137b68cebcbdac3
#
_cell.length_a   1.000
_cell.length_b   1.000
_cell.length_c   1.000
_cell.angle_alpha   90.00
_cell.angle_beta   90.00
_cell.angle_gamma   90.00
#
_symmetry.space_group_name_H-M   'P 1'
#
loop_
_entity.id
_entity.type
_entity.pdbx_description
1 polymer ?
#
loop_
_entity_poly.entity_id
_entity_poly.type
_entity_poly.pdbx_seq_one_letter_code
_entity_poly.pdbx_strand_id
1 'polypeptide(L)'
;YDITTASILEKYAEGYDVENAKAASNPMATFAYPELTFTDEELAASAKDTNTAVYVISRNAGEGADRGMTKKVTVNEVEYELGDYELSDVEKENLKKVASTFENTIVVLNVGGVIDTKFFEETEGLDSLLLMGQGGQEGGNALLDVVTGAVTPSGKLTDTWAENYSDYPASATFAKADGDSMKEWYKEGIYVGYRYFDTFGIKPAYEFGYGLSYTNFDINVKNVSVNEDKVTVKAEVTNTGKTYSGKEVVQVYFSAPDSKDAEKEYQQLAAYGKTDELAPGESQVLTLTYGTDEMAYYSEEKASYILDPGTYYVRVGDSSRNTKVAAAIKLNQSAVTEVLSNQMEVPESENLTEWSKAGKTPYTYATEQQEMAEAPVFTLDASKVKTENNVSEYKDEKVTTYTTDPDYKAVQDYEKVEVVTDKKGATLKDVVDNKVTMGEFVAQMSLEELAKLNCGSGWGVANENTPIVGSNSATVPGAAGETLTYDQYGIPSIVLADGPGGIRVKQKYEAKNVETGETATYYQYCTAWPVDFVLAQSWDTDLLKRIGEAFGKELEEMNITILLGPSLNIHRDPLCGRNFEYFSEDPVISGTMASAITLGVQEEPGVGACLKHFSANNQETDRSGTDSIVSERALREIYLKGFEIAVKESKPMSIMTSYNQINGVPAADSYDMNTNIARGEWGFEGLIMTDWNGGVSHPSTSMHAGNDLIMPGGASKANEIIIGAEDVKPTFEANGQIGLKDELMYMFGYKSAAWGDFEVSADGTQTAEAKLGDDYTASVGEDGKILVNGQEIYREYQANVWAGTGNYKTPVTTDVASVSEDGKTIVYKGTYKENNNICLGDVQKSAINNLKVIMQSRDMARIYGTTTRSYTALCGDLTNYQTVNKSEITTERTLKENLEQAK
;
A
#
# COMPACT_ATOMS: atom_id res chain seq x y z
N TYR A 1 9.31 24.24 31.68
CA TYR A 1 10.53 23.98 30.91
C TYR A 1 11.06 25.28 30.39
N ASP A 2 12.29 25.66 30.81
CA ASP A 2 12.98 26.76 30.15
C ASP A 2 13.55 26.29 28.83
N ILE A 3 13.09 26.88 27.73
CA ILE A 3 13.62 26.56 26.39
C ILE A 3 14.93 27.31 26.24
N THR A 4 16.04 26.66 26.55
CA THR A 4 17.39 27.26 26.53
C THR A 4 17.87 27.55 25.11
N THR A 5 17.29 26.90 24.09
CA THR A 5 17.59 27.10 22.69
C THR A 5 16.55 27.94 21.96
N ALA A 6 15.74 28.72 22.67
CA ALA A 6 14.67 29.53 22.12
C ALA A 6 15.07 30.36 20.89
N SER A 7 16.27 30.96 20.88
CA SER A 7 16.74 31.77 19.74
C SER A 7 16.98 30.92 18.47
N ILE A 8 17.42 29.68 18.61
CA ILE A 8 17.62 28.75 17.50
C ILE A 8 16.25 28.29 16.96
N LEU A 9 15.35 27.91 17.87
CA LEU A 9 14.01 27.47 17.51
C LEU A 9 13.17 28.60 16.87
N GLU A 10 13.34 29.84 17.30
CA GLU A 10 12.68 31.00 16.69
C GLU A 10 13.13 31.24 15.24
N LYS A 11 14.45 31.17 14.98
CA LYS A 11 14.98 31.28 13.61
C LYS A 11 14.44 30.17 12.73
N TYR A 12 14.41 28.94 13.25
CA TYR A 12 13.87 27.78 12.53
C TYR A 12 12.38 27.94 12.26
N ALA A 13 11.59 28.28 13.28
CA ALA A 13 10.14 28.44 13.15
C ALA A 13 9.74 29.53 12.15
N GLU A 14 10.45 30.66 12.13
CA GLU A 14 10.15 31.76 11.20
C GLU A 14 10.32 31.32 9.73
N GLY A 15 11.39 30.61 9.41
CA GLY A 15 11.63 30.07 8.08
C GLY A 15 10.70 28.90 7.74
N TYR A 16 10.49 28.01 8.70
CA TYR A 16 9.59 26.87 8.57
C TYR A 16 8.16 27.30 8.25
N ASP A 17 7.60 28.26 8.97
CA ASP A 17 6.24 28.75 8.76
C ASP A 17 6.04 29.31 7.35
N VAL A 18 7.05 30.00 6.80
CA VAL A 18 7.01 30.54 5.43
C VAL A 18 6.99 29.41 4.39
N GLU A 19 7.88 28.43 4.54
CA GLU A 19 7.95 27.30 3.59
C GLU A 19 6.74 26.36 3.73
N ASN A 20 6.27 26.15 4.94
CA ASN A 20 5.05 25.36 5.19
C ASN A 20 3.81 26.00 4.54
N ALA A 21 3.67 27.33 4.62
CA ALA A 21 2.60 28.05 3.96
C ALA A 21 2.66 27.89 2.42
N LYS A 22 3.87 27.86 1.84
CA LYS A 22 4.04 27.60 0.40
C LYS A 22 3.65 26.16 0.06
N ALA A 23 4.08 25.19 0.83
CA ALA A 23 3.72 23.78 0.61
C ALA A 23 2.23 23.55 0.76
N ALA A 24 1.57 24.16 1.75
CA ALA A 24 0.13 24.07 1.96
C ALA A 24 -0.69 24.68 0.80
N SER A 25 -0.11 25.62 0.05
CA SER A 25 -0.75 26.17 -1.15
C SER A 25 -0.63 25.30 -2.41
N ASN A 26 0.22 24.28 -2.37
CA ASN A 26 0.42 23.34 -3.47
C ASN A 26 0.44 21.90 -2.92
N PRO A 27 -0.65 21.15 -3.05
CA PRO A 27 -0.77 19.82 -2.48
C PRO A 27 0.20 18.78 -3.05
N MET A 28 0.83 19.09 -4.19
CA MET A 28 1.86 18.24 -4.82
C MET A 28 3.29 18.66 -4.42
N ALA A 29 3.44 19.73 -3.66
CA ALA A 29 4.76 20.16 -3.20
C ALA A 29 5.17 19.39 -1.95
N THR A 30 6.33 18.75 -2.01
CA THR A 30 6.99 18.22 -0.81
C THR A 30 7.53 19.38 0.01
N PHE A 31 7.14 19.43 1.27
CA PHE A 31 7.75 20.37 2.23
C PHE A 31 9.25 20.03 2.38
N ALA A 32 10.09 21.02 2.24
CA ALA A 32 11.52 20.90 2.45
C ALA A 32 12.08 22.19 3.03
N TYR A 33 12.75 22.08 4.17
CA TYR A 33 13.39 23.21 4.82
C TYR A 33 14.85 22.84 5.14
N PRO A 34 15.83 23.72 4.82
CA PRO A 34 17.24 23.44 5.07
C PRO A 34 17.53 23.29 6.56
N GLU A 35 18.41 22.34 6.89
CA GLU A 35 18.94 22.19 8.23
C GLU A 35 19.75 23.44 8.61
N LEU A 36 19.55 23.94 9.82
CA LEU A 36 20.28 25.08 10.34
C LEU A 36 21.67 24.65 10.80
N THR A 37 22.67 25.51 10.55
CA THR A 37 24.01 25.33 11.12
C THR A 37 24.07 26.00 12.50
N PHE A 38 24.50 25.25 13.52
CA PHE A 38 24.68 25.76 14.86
C PHE A 38 26.04 26.43 15.02
N THR A 39 26.06 27.56 15.69
CA THR A 39 27.31 28.23 16.12
C THR A 39 27.74 27.68 17.48
N ASP A 40 29.04 27.71 17.73
CA ASP A 40 29.62 27.28 19.02
C ASP A 40 29.10 28.14 20.18
N GLU A 41 28.81 29.44 19.93
CA GLU A 41 28.25 30.35 20.91
C GLU A 41 26.82 30.01 21.30
N GLU A 42 25.98 29.59 20.31
CA GLU A 42 24.61 29.16 20.56
C GLU A 42 24.60 27.89 21.40
N LEU A 43 25.41 26.89 21.05
CA LEU A 43 25.49 25.63 21.78
C LEU A 43 26.07 25.84 23.20
N ALA A 44 27.12 26.65 23.33
CA ALA A 44 27.70 26.97 24.63
C ALA A 44 26.74 27.78 25.52
N ALA A 45 25.83 28.55 24.96
CA ALA A 45 24.81 29.25 25.72
C ALA A 45 23.78 28.24 26.28
N SER A 46 23.32 27.31 25.44
CA SER A 46 22.36 26.26 25.83
C SER A 46 22.96 25.30 26.87
N ALA A 47 24.22 24.93 26.74
CA ALA A 47 24.92 24.05 27.68
C ALA A 47 25.12 24.61 29.09
N LYS A 48 24.81 25.89 29.33
CA LYS A 48 24.82 26.46 30.69
C LYS A 48 23.64 26.00 31.54
N ASP A 49 22.56 25.68 30.93
CA ASP A 49 21.27 25.37 31.59
C ASP A 49 20.99 23.88 31.65
N THR A 50 21.60 23.10 30.78
CA THR A 50 21.44 21.64 30.72
C THR A 50 22.71 20.93 30.26
N ASN A 51 22.93 19.71 30.73
CA ASN A 51 24.02 18.85 30.27
C ASN A 51 23.54 17.80 29.23
N THR A 52 22.25 17.82 28.87
CA THR A 52 21.64 16.82 27.97
C THR A 52 21.02 17.50 26.76
N ALA A 53 21.37 17.01 25.59
CA ALA A 53 20.79 17.42 24.31
C ALA A 53 19.92 16.31 23.73
N VAL A 54 18.81 16.70 23.12
CA VAL A 54 17.99 15.83 22.26
C VAL A 54 18.08 16.37 20.85
N TYR A 55 18.72 15.62 19.95
CA TYR A 55 18.85 15.98 18.55
C TYR A 55 17.91 15.15 17.70
N VAL A 56 16.98 15.80 16.99
CA VAL A 56 15.96 15.13 16.18
C VAL A 56 16.34 15.15 14.71
N ILE A 57 16.45 13.98 14.12
CA ILE A 57 16.64 13.80 12.67
C ILE A 57 15.27 13.50 12.08
N SER A 58 14.79 14.37 11.19
CA SER A 58 13.48 14.21 10.56
C SER A 58 13.61 13.90 9.08
N ARG A 59 12.75 13.01 8.57
CA ARG A 59 12.66 12.65 7.15
C ARG A 59 11.23 12.65 6.68
N ASN A 60 11.02 13.18 5.48
CA ASN A 60 9.76 13.07 4.77
C ASN A 60 9.84 11.92 3.78
N ALA A 61 8.82 11.08 3.79
CA ALA A 61 8.53 10.11 2.76
C ALA A 61 7.07 10.31 2.32
N GLY A 62 6.71 9.88 1.13
CA GLY A 62 5.37 10.13 0.64
C GLY A 62 5.05 9.44 -0.65
N GLU A 63 3.79 9.46 -0.97
CA GLU A 63 3.22 8.92 -2.19
C GLU A 63 3.75 9.67 -3.43
N GLY A 64 4.03 8.91 -4.50
CA GLY A 64 4.42 9.42 -5.82
C GLY A 64 5.91 9.69 -5.99
N ALA A 65 6.75 9.45 -4.99
CA ALA A 65 8.19 9.63 -5.10
C ALA A 65 8.95 8.70 -4.15
N ASP A 66 9.94 8.00 -4.68
CA ASP A 66 10.89 7.26 -3.87
C ASP A 66 11.93 8.20 -3.24
N ARG A 67 12.55 7.70 -2.17
CA ARG A 67 13.62 8.38 -1.44
C ARG A 67 14.94 8.25 -2.19
N GLY A 68 15.90 9.10 -1.84
CA GLY A 68 17.26 9.04 -2.36
C GLY A 68 18.28 8.92 -1.24
N MET A 69 19.58 8.85 -1.59
CA MET A 69 20.64 8.92 -0.59
C MET A 69 20.59 10.26 0.12
N THR A 70 20.56 11.35 -0.65
CA THR A 70 20.35 12.72 -0.22
C THR A 70 19.35 13.39 -1.15
N LYS A 71 18.81 14.52 -0.74
CA LYS A 71 17.81 15.29 -1.50
C LYS A 71 18.27 16.71 -1.74
N LYS A 72 18.19 17.18 -2.98
CA LYS A 72 18.45 18.58 -3.32
C LYS A 72 17.17 19.38 -3.34
N VAL A 73 17.20 20.53 -2.69
CA VAL A 73 16.08 21.47 -2.63
C VAL A 73 16.55 22.89 -2.90
N THR A 74 15.71 23.71 -3.53
CA THR A 74 15.99 25.11 -3.76
C THR A 74 15.08 25.97 -2.90
N VAL A 75 15.66 26.71 -1.98
CA VAL A 75 14.95 27.67 -1.12
C VAL A 75 15.52 29.05 -1.37
N ASN A 76 14.68 30.02 -1.76
CA ASN A 76 15.07 31.39 -2.06
C ASN A 76 16.26 31.49 -3.05
N GLU A 77 16.21 30.73 -4.16
CA GLU A 77 17.22 30.66 -5.22
C GLU A 77 18.58 30.04 -4.77
N VAL A 78 18.67 29.47 -3.58
CA VAL A 78 19.84 28.75 -3.08
C VAL A 78 19.54 27.26 -3.07
N GLU A 79 20.44 26.47 -3.67
CA GLU A 79 20.37 25.01 -3.59
C GLU A 79 20.97 24.54 -2.26
N TYR A 80 20.24 23.66 -1.59
CA TYR A 80 20.65 22.98 -0.35
C TYR A 80 20.62 21.48 -0.57
N GLU A 81 21.52 20.76 0.06
CA GLU A 81 21.48 19.32 0.18
C GLU A 81 20.93 18.93 1.55
N LEU A 82 19.84 18.19 1.55
CA LEU A 82 19.18 17.64 2.73
C LEU A 82 19.53 16.17 2.88
N GLY A 83 19.61 15.68 4.09
CA GLY A 83 19.66 14.25 4.34
C GLY A 83 18.34 13.58 3.92
N ASP A 84 18.45 12.33 3.43
CA ASP A 84 17.32 11.46 3.21
C ASP A 84 17.62 10.06 3.76
N TYR A 85 18.09 9.10 2.97
CA TYR A 85 18.60 7.85 3.54
C TYR A 85 19.87 8.09 4.34
N GLU A 86 20.83 8.85 3.80
CA GLU A 86 22.02 9.31 4.50
C GLU A 86 21.80 10.69 5.14
N LEU A 87 22.62 11.01 6.13
CA LEU A 87 22.68 12.36 6.69
C LEU A 87 23.39 13.30 5.72
N SER A 88 22.89 14.54 5.64
CA SER A 88 23.63 15.64 4.98
C SER A 88 24.91 15.99 5.75
N ASP A 89 25.82 16.68 5.08
CA ASP A 89 27.05 17.16 5.73
C ASP A 89 26.77 18.14 6.88
N VAL A 90 25.70 18.94 6.76
CA VAL A 90 25.27 19.86 7.81
C VAL A 90 24.78 19.12 9.05
N GLU A 91 23.98 18.08 8.88
CA GLU A 91 23.51 17.23 9.99
C GLU A 91 24.68 16.54 10.69
N LYS A 92 25.63 15.98 9.92
CA LYS A 92 26.85 15.33 10.45
C LYS A 92 27.71 16.33 11.25
N GLU A 93 27.85 17.56 10.76
CA GLU A 93 28.61 18.62 11.48
C GLU A 93 27.87 19.05 12.76
N ASN A 94 26.55 19.27 12.67
CA ASN A 94 25.73 19.62 13.83
C ASN A 94 25.80 18.56 14.93
N LEU A 95 25.67 17.28 14.57
CA LEU A 95 25.78 16.16 15.52
C LEU A 95 27.14 16.17 16.26
N LYS A 96 28.25 16.36 15.54
CA LYS A 96 29.60 16.44 16.14
C LYS A 96 29.71 17.60 17.11
N LYS A 97 29.18 18.76 16.76
CA LYS A 97 29.18 19.95 17.65
C LYS A 97 28.34 19.72 18.89
N VAL A 98 27.11 19.15 18.72
CA VAL A 98 26.21 18.84 19.84
C VAL A 98 26.88 17.82 20.76
N ALA A 99 27.35 16.71 20.24
CA ALA A 99 28.00 15.63 20.99
C ALA A 99 29.25 16.10 21.74
N SER A 100 30.02 17.05 21.17
CA SER A 100 31.18 17.62 21.84
C SER A 100 30.85 18.70 22.88
N THR A 101 29.65 19.24 22.86
CA THR A 101 29.24 20.34 23.75
C THR A 101 28.49 19.84 24.99
N PHE A 102 27.65 18.81 24.84
CA PHE A 102 26.83 18.29 25.92
C PHE A 102 27.42 16.99 26.48
N GLU A 103 27.16 16.72 27.75
CA GLU A 103 27.63 15.50 28.45
C GLU A 103 26.83 14.29 27.98
N ASN A 104 25.52 14.49 27.67
CA ASN A 104 24.64 13.44 27.18
C ASN A 104 23.96 13.90 25.88
N THR A 105 24.03 13.08 24.85
CA THR A 105 23.38 13.37 23.57
C THR A 105 22.47 12.22 23.14
N ILE A 106 21.18 12.49 23.09
CA ILE A 106 20.14 11.55 22.64
C ILE A 106 19.78 11.91 21.20
N VAL A 107 19.93 10.98 20.28
CA VAL A 107 19.50 11.16 18.89
C VAL A 107 18.13 10.51 18.71
N VAL A 108 17.20 11.26 18.16
CA VAL A 108 15.83 10.81 17.90
C VAL A 108 15.57 10.77 16.40
N LEU A 109 15.15 9.64 15.91
CA LEU A 109 14.77 9.46 14.51
C LEU A 109 13.26 9.64 14.34
N ASN A 110 12.86 10.79 13.79
CA ASN A 110 11.50 11.09 13.36
C ASN A 110 11.38 10.82 11.85
N VAL A 111 11.34 9.54 11.48
CA VAL A 111 11.47 9.07 10.09
C VAL A 111 10.33 8.14 9.73
N GLY A 112 9.94 8.11 8.46
CA GLY A 112 8.90 7.22 7.94
C GLY A 112 9.44 5.88 7.40
N GLY A 113 10.67 5.51 7.71
CA GLY A 113 11.30 4.28 7.24
C GLY A 113 12.77 4.22 7.62
N VAL A 114 13.45 3.17 7.19
CA VAL A 114 14.86 2.92 7.49
C VAL A 114 15.77 4.02 6.92
N ILE A 115 16.80 4.43 7.68
CA ILE A 115 17.87 5.34 7.25
C ILE A 115 19.25 4.76 7.59
N ASP A 116 20.30 5.32 7.01
CA ASP A 116 21.68 4.98 7.38
C ASP A 116 21.98 5.43 8.82
N THR A 117 22.46 4.54 9.66
CA THR A 117 22.79 4.77 11.07
C THR A 117 24.27 4.76 11.37
N LYS A 118 25.15 4.68 10.37
CA LYS A 118 26.63 4.73 10.56
C LYS A 118 27.08 5.93 11.37
N PHE A 119 26.40 7.05 11.24
CA PHE A 119 26.72 8.26 11.97
C PHE A 119 26.75 8.05 13.50
N PHE A 120 25.96 7.10 14.03
CA PHE A 120 25.87 6.85 15.46
C PHE A 120 27.15 6.20 16.00
N GLU A 121 27.75 5.29 15.25
CA GLU A 121 29.04 4.69 15.62
C GLU A 121 30.24 5.61 15.27
N GLU A 122 30.13 6.41 14.21
CA GLU A 122 31.20 7.27 13.72
C GLU A 122 31.36 8.60 14.51
N THR A 123 30.33 8.99 15.28
CA THR A 123 30.33 10.24 16.04
C THR A 123 30.51 9.96 17.54
N GLU A 124 31.68 10.24 18.06
CA GLU A 124 31.99 10.11 19.51
C GLU A 124 31.11 11.05 20.34
N GLY A 125 30.55 10.58 21.44
CA GLY A 125 29.74 11.36 22.37
C GLY A 125 28.23 11.31 22.10
N LEU A 126 27.77 10.43 21.20
CA LEU A 126 26.36 10.07 21.11
C LEU A 126 26.05 8.90 22.07
N ASP A 127 25.07 9.08 22.96
CA ASP A 127 24.80 8.12 24.05
C ASP A 127 23.64 7.18 23.74
N SER A 128 22.65 7.65 23.02
CA SER A 128 21.50 6.81 22.64
C SER A 128 20.87 7.20 21.31
N LEU A 129 20.31 6.20 20.65
CA LEU A 129 19.58 6.31 19.39
C LEU A 129 18.16 5.81 19.63
N LEU A 130 17.15 6.66 19.44
CA LEU A 130 15.74 6.36 19.65
C LEU A 130 14.97 6.50 18.35
N LEU A 131 14.36 5.42 17.89
CA LEU A 131 13.43 5.46 16.77
C LEU A 131 12.03 5.84 17.29
N MET A 132 11.65 7.07 17.07
CA MET A 132 10.31 7.59 17.36
C MET A 132 9.37 7.37 16.18
N GLY A 133 9.90 7.44 14.96
CA GLY A 133 9.13 7.45 13.73
C GLY A 133 8.15 8.62 13.63
N GLN A 134 7.17 8.52 12.77
CA GLN A 134 6.08 9.50 12.64
C GLN A 134 4.96 9.14 13.63
N GLY A 135 5.10 9.59 14.87
CA GLY A 135 4.34 9.16 16.04
C GLY A 135 2.92 9.73 16.18
N GLY A 136 2.39 10.43 15.17
CA GLY A 136 1.05 11.03 15.23
C GLY A 136 0.99 12.25 16.17
N GLN A 137 -0.24 12.64 16.52
CA GLN A 137 -0.47 13.87 17.30
C GLN A 137 0.09 13.85 18.72
N GLU A 138 0.25 12.66 19.32
CA GLU A 138 0.81 12.49 20.68
C GLU A 138 2.29 12.09 20.67
N GLY A 139 2.94 12.07 19.51
CA GLY A 139 4.33 11.64 19.36
C GLY A 139 5.32 12.38 20.26
N GLY A 140 5.14 13.69 20.42
CA GLY A 140 5.97 14.49 21.31
C GLY A 140 5.82 14.14 22.79
N ASN A 141 4.60 13.89 23.26
CA ASN A 141 4.31 13.43 24.62
C ASN A 141 4.89 12.03 24.86
N ALA A 142 4.69 11.11 23.93
CA ALA A 142 5.25 9.75 24.00
C ALA A 142 6.79 9.77 24.06
N LEU A 143 7.43 10.62 23.24
CA LEU A 143 8.88 10.81 23.29
C LEU A 143 9.34 11.27 24.67
N LEU A 144 8.67 12.28 25.25
CA LEU A 144 8.99 12.79 26.57
C LEU A 144 8.87 11.70 27.66
N ASP A 145 7.81 10.91 27.63
CA ASP A 145 7.59 9.82 28.58
C ASP A 145 8.70 8.76 28.53
N VAL A 146 9.17 8.42 27.31
CA VAL A 146 10.29 7.49 27.12
C VAL A 146 11.60 8.12 27.60
N VAL A 147 11.95 9.31 27.15
CA VAL A 147 13.23 9.96 27.48
C VAL A 147 13.37 10.26 28.98
N THR A 148 12.27 10.53 29.67
CA THR A 148 12.28 10.76 31.14
C THR A 148 12.18 9.46 31.95
N GLY A 149 11.97 8.31 31.31
CA GLY A 149 11.81 7.03 31.98
C GLY A 149 10.44 6.84 32.65
N ALA A 150 9.45 7.68 32.32
CA ALA A 150 8.07 7.50 32.76
C ALA A 150 7.42 6.25 32.11
N VAL A 151 7.82 5.94 30.88
CA VAL A 151 7.47 4.72 30.15
C VAL A 151 8.74 3.98 29.72
N THR A 152 8.78 2.68 29.95
CA THR A 152 9.86 1.82 29.49
C THR A 152 9.62 1.44 28.01
N PRO A 153 10.59 1.69 27.10
CA PRO A 153 10.45 1.30 25.70
C PRO A 153 10.35 -0.23 25.57
N SER A 154 9.52 -0.67 24.64
CA SER A 154 9.29 -2.10 24.37
C SER A 154 9.06 -2.36 22.87
N GLY A 155 9.36 -1.40 22.01
CA GLY A 155 9.29 -1.56 20.57
C GLY A 155 10.42 -2.46 20.03
N LYS A 156 10.15 -3.17 18.96
CA LYS A 156 11.10 -4.00 18.22
C LYS A 156 11.04 -3.64 16.75
N LEU A 157 12.20 -3.60 16.09
CA LEU A 157 12.27 -3.29 14.67
C LEU A 157 11.50 -4.33 13.84
N THR A 158 10.81 -3.86 12.83
CA THR A 158 10.08 -4.69 11.86
C THR A 158 10.78 -4.75 10.51
N ASP A 159 12.00 -4.22 10.47
CA ASP A 159 12.88 -4.21 9.31
C ASP A 159 14.32 -4.48 9.73
N THR A 160 15.09 -5.06 8.83
CA THR A 160 16.54 -5.21 8.97
C THR A 160 17.22 -3.89 8.55
N TRP A 161 18.03 -3.32 9.41
CA TRP A 161 18.80 -2.11 9.12
C TRP A 161 20.22 -2.51 8.69
N ALA A 162 20.56 -2.25 7.43
CA ALA A 162 21.86 -2.61 6.88
C ALA A 162 23.00 -1.69 7.39
N GLU A 163 24.24 -2.23 7.40
CA GLU A 163 25.42 -1.39 7.60
C GLU A 163 25.66 -0.47 6.40
N ASN A 164 25.37 -0.93 5.17
CA ASN A 164 25.46 -0.13 3.95
C ASN A 164 24.20 -0.32 3.10
N TYR A 165 23.78 0.70 2.38
CA TYR A 165 22.65 0.57 1.44
C TYR A 165 22.87 -0.55 0.40
N SER A 166 24.11 -0.70 -0.08
CA SER A 166 24.46 -1.76 -1.03
C SER A 166 24.31 -3.19 -0.50
N ASP A 167 24.08 -3.36 0.81
CA ASP A 167 23.84 -4.66 1.43
C ASP A 167 22.39 -5.11 1.30
N TYR A 168 21.47 -4.23 0.91
CA TYR A 168 20.09 -4.62 0.59
C TYR A 168 20.01 -5.35 -0.75
N PRO A 169 19.20 -6.40 -0.84
CA PRO A 169 19.10 -7.23 -2.03
C PRO A 169 18.62 -6.45 -3.27
N ALA A 170 17.69 -5.53 -3.13
CA ALA A 170 17.16 -4.76 -4.25
C ALA A 170 17.99 -3.54 -4.63
N SER A 171 18.98 -3.14 -3.83
CA SER A 171 19.70 -1.85 -3.96
C SER A 171 20.31 -1.56 -5.34
N ALA A 172 20.68 -2.61 -6.08
CA ALA A 172 21.31 -2.47 -7.39
C ALA A 172 20.34 -2.28 -8.55
N THR A 173 19.07 -2.58 -8.35
CA THR A 173 18.03 -2.54 -9.39
C THR A 173 16.86 -1.61 -9.02
N PHE A 174 16.69 -1.29 -7.75
CA PHE A 174 15.54 -0.54 -7.25
C PHE A 174 15.29 0.75 -8.03
N ALA A 175 14.09 0.88 -8.54
CA ALA A 175 13.59 2.01 -9.31
C ALA A 175 14.47 2.31 -10.55
N LYS A 176 15.39 3.28 -10.48
CA LYS A 176 16.27 3.70 -11.59
C LYS A 176 17.72 3.24 -11.45
N ALA A 177 18.03 2.41 -10.46
CA ALA A 177 19.42 2.07 -10.16
C ALA A 177 20.11 1.34 -11.31
N ASP A 178 19.39 0.51 -12.08
CA ASP A 178 19.89 -0.15 -13.27
C ASP A 178 19.61 0.60 -14.60
N GLY A 179 18.90 1.74 -14.52
CA GLY A 179 18.56 2.59 -15.66
C GLY A 179 17.19 2.34 -16.28
N ASP A 180 16.41 1.38 -15.78
CA ASP A 180 15.03 1.11 -16.21
C ASP A 180 14.06 1.14 -15.02
N SER A 181 13.20 2.14 -14.96
CA SER A 181 12.19 2.24 -13.90
C SER A 181 10.83 1.62 -14.28
N MET A 182 10.70 1.18 -15.53
CA MET A 182 9.46 0.60 -16.03
C MET A 182 9.41 -0.91 -15.88
N LYS A 183 10.54 -1.54 -15.54
CA LYS A 183 10.64 -2.96 -15.24
C LYS A 183 11.52 -3.18 -14.02
N GLU A 184 10.98 -3.90 -13.07
CA GLU A 184 11.69 -4.24 -11.84
C GLU A 184 11.73 -5.77 -11.67
N TRP A 185 12.93 -6.36 -11.82
CA TRP A 185 13.12 -7.79 -11.63
C TRP A 185 13.39 -8.11 -10.17
N TYR A 186 12.50 -8.87 -9.54
CA TYR A 186 12.61 -9.31 -8.15
C TYR A 186 13.56 -10.52 -8.03
N LYS A 187 14.83 -10.29 -8.37
CA LYS A 187 15.88 -11.33 -8.42
C LYS A 187 16.20 -11.96 -7.08
N GLU A 188 15.89 -11.25 -6.01
CA GLU A 188 16.02 -11.76 -4.65
C GLU A 188 15.02 -12.89 -4.35
N GLY A 189 13.92 -12.99 -5.09
CA GLY A 189 12.90 -14.02 -4.88
C GLY A 189 12.36 -13.98 -3.45
N ILE A 190 12.48 -15.06 -2.73
CA ILE A 190 12.05 -15.16 -1.31
C ILE A 190 12.99 -14.46 -0.32
N TYR A 191 14.17 -14.05 -0.76
CA TYR A 191 15.21 -13.52 0.12
C TYR A 191 15.04 -12.00 0.33
N VAL A 192 14.00 -11.60 1.08
CA VAL A 192 13.72 -10.22 1.45
C VAL A 192 14.04 -9.98 2.92
N GLY A 193 14.59 -8.83 3.27
CA GLY A 193 14.91 -8.45 4.64
C GLY A 193 15.80 -9.47 5.37
N TYR A 194 15.45 -9.79 6.64
CA TYR A 194 16.25 -10.74 7.44
C TYR A 194 16.41 -12.11 6.79
N ARG A 195 15.46 -12.56 5.95
CA ARG A 195 15.58 -13.80 5.19
C ARG A 195 16.82 -13.79 4.31
N TYR A 196 17.10 -12.62 3.69
CA TYR A 196 18.33 -12.43 2.92
C TYR A 196 19.57 -12.33 3.80
N PHE A 197 19.57 -11.41 4.77
CA PHE A 197 20.73 -11.12 5.60
C PHE A 197 21.22 -12.37 6.35
N ASP A 198 20.30 -13.17 6.89
CA ASP A 198 20.65 -14.37 7.63
C ASP A 198 21.08 -15.51 6.70
N THR A 199 20.41 -15.69 5.57
CA THR A 199 20.73 -16.76 4.62
C THR A 199 22.06 -16.55 3.90
N PHE A 200 22.38 -15.29 3.57
CA PHE A 200 23.62 -14.94 2.88
C PHE A 200 24.75 -14.54 3.82
N GLY A 201 24.50 -14.54 5.14
CA GLY A 201 25.50 -14.27 6.18
C GLY A 201 26.00 -12.83 6.18
N ILE A 202 25.14 -11.88 5.78
CA ILE A 202 25.46 -10.46 5.79
C ILE A 202 25.15 -9.89 7.16
N LYS A 203 26.07 -9.11 7.73
CA LYS A 203 25.89 -8.50 9.04
C LYS A 203 25.03 -7.24 8.90
N PRO A 204 23.88 -7.12 9.57
CA PRO A 204 23.14 -5.88 9.66
C PRO A 204 23.73 -4.94 10.71
N ALA A 205 23.42 -3.64 10.64
CA ALA A 205 23.61 -2.71 11.74
C ALA A 205 22.67 -3.05 12.91
N TYR A 206 21.39 -3.32 12.58
CA TYR A 206 20.39 -3.83 13.54
C TYR A 206 19.55 -4.90 12.84
N GLU A 207 19.41 -6.06 13.50
CA GLU A 207 18.63 -7.16 12.96
C GLU A 207 17.12 -6.95 13.13
N PHE A 208 16.34 -7.66 12.34
CA PHE A 208 14.88 -7.75 12.48
C PHE A 208 14.51 -8.23 13.89
N GLY A 209 13.55 -7.56 14.52
CA GLY A 209 13.10 -7.85 15.86
C GLY A 209 13.96 -7.24 16.97
N TYR A 210 15.05 -6.52 16.63
CA TYR A 210 15.91 -5.87 17.61
C TYR A 210 15.21 -4.71 18.32
N GLY A 211 15.48 -4.55 19.61
CA GLY A 211 15.07 -3.39 20.40
C GLY A 211 15.49 -3.49 21.84
N LEU A 212 16.00 -2.39 22.40
CA LEU A 212 16.42 -2.28 23.79
C LEU A 212 15.29 -1.82 24.70
N SER A 213 15.45 -2.08 25.99
CA SER A 213 14.53 -1.67 27.05
C SER A 213 15.33 -1.05 28.22
N TYR A 214 14.64 -0.42 29.18
CA TYR A 214 15.25 0.06 30.44
C TYR A 214 15.35 -1.07 31.47
N THR A 215 14.84 -2.26 31.14
CA THR A 215 14.97 -3.46 31.97
C THR A 215 15.46 -4.64 31.11
N ASN A 216 15.70 -5.77 31.73
CA ASN A 216 16.15 -6.97 31.03
C ASN A 216 15.15 -8.11 31.25
N PHE A 217 15.02 -8.96 30.26
CA PHE A 217 14.14 -10.11 30.33
C PHE A 217 14.91 -11.41 30.10
N ASP A 218 14.43 -12.49 30.72
CA ASP A 218 14.85 -13.85 30.43
C ASP A 218 13.69 -14.59 29.79
N ILE A 219 13.94 -15.20 28.62
CA ILE A 219 12.96 -15.99 27.89
C ILE A 219 13.31 -17.46 28.04
N ASN A 220 12.46 -18.20 28.71
CA ASN A 220 12.65 -19.62 29.01
C ASN A 220 11.52 -20.45 28.38
N VAL A 221 11.88 -21.27 27.40
CA VAL A 221 10.91 -22.18 26.75
C VAL A 221 10.55 -23.29 27.72
N LYS A 222 9.32 -23.29 28.18
CA LYS A 222 8.76 -24.28 29.11
C LYS A 222 8.32 -25.56 28.43
N ASN A 223 7.77 -25.44 27.24
CA ASN A 223 7.25 -26.57 26.50
C ASN A 223 7.12 -26.26 25.01
N VAL A 224 7.43 -27.22 24.20
CA VAL A 224 7.04 -27.26 22.80
C VAL A 224 6.15 -28.46 22.59
N SER A 225 5.06 -28.34 21.88
CA SER A 225 4.22 -29.45 21.44
C SER A 225 3.96 -29.34 19.95
N VAL A 226 4.04 -30.47 19.28
CA VAL A 226 3.92 -30.56 17.83
C VAL A 226 2.97 -31.70 17.48
N ASN A 227 2.04 -31.42 16.60
CA ASN A 227 1.23 -32.43 15.93
C ASN A 227 1.08 -32.07 14.45
N GLU A 228 0.30 -32.84 13.72
CA GLU A 228 0.13 -32.67 12.27
C GLU A 228 -0.64 -31.41 11.86
N ASP A 229 -1.28 -30.72 12.80
CA ASP A 229 -2.03 -29.49 12.53
C ASP A 229 -1.27 -28.24 12.95
N LYS A 230 -0.49 -28.33 14.07
CA LYS A 230 0.12 -27.13 14.65
C LYS A 230 1.34 -27.38 15.53
N VAL A 231 2.15 -26.36 15.65
CA VAL A 231 3.21 -26.20 16.62
C VAL A 231 2.78 -25.20 17.67
N THR A 232 2.96 -25.55 18.96
CA THR A 232 2.66 -24.65 20.08
C THR A 232 3.88 -24.53 20.97
N VAL A 233 4.34 -23.30 21.19
CA VAL A 233 5.44 -22.93 22.09
C VAL A 233 4.89 -22.23 23.32
N LYS A 234 5.28 -22.71 24.52
CA LYS A 234 5.05 -21.99 25.76
C LYS A 234 6.37 -21.42 26.27
N ALA A 235 6.47 -20.11 26.29
CA ALA A 235 7.65 -19.38 26.75
C ALA A 235 7.30 -18.57 28.00
N GLU A 236 8.06 -18.75 29.07
CA GLU A 236 7.98 -17.90 30.27
C GLU A 236 8.97 -16.76 30.10
N VAL A 237 8.45 -15.55 30.20
CA VAL A 237 9.22 -14.31 30.19
C VAL A 237 9.29 -13.78 31.61
N THR A 238 10.50 -13.52 32.11
CA THR A 238 10.74 -12.96 33.44
C THR A 238 11.45 -11.62 33.34
N ASN A 239 10.94 -10.58 33.92
CA ASN A 239 11.67 -9.34 34.10
C ASN A 239 12.79 -9.54 35.14
N THR A 240 14.04 -9.62 34.69
CA THR A 240 15.21 -9.84 35.53
C THR A 240 15.86 -8.54 36.03
N GLY A 241 15.37 -7.40 35.58
CA GLY A 241 15.81 -6.08 36.04
C GLY A 241 15.43 -5.82 37.50
N LYS A 242 15.86 -4.67 38.01
CA LYS A 242 15.69 -4.33 39.44
C LYS A 242 14.86 -3.06 39.64
N THR A 243 14.65 -2.26 38.62
CA THR A 243 14.17 -0.89 38.75
C THR A 243 12.89 -0.65 37.96
N TYR A 244 12.85 -1.06 36.69
CA TYR A 244 11.77 -0.69 35.76
C TYR A 244 10.88 -1.87 35.47
N SER A 245 9.57 -1.63 35.43
CA SER A 245 8.63 -2.51 34.80
C SER A 245 8.78 -2.38 33.28
N GLY A 246 8.38 -3.38 32.51
CA GLY A 246 8.41 -3.33 31.05
C GLY A 246 7.74 -4.52 30.40
N LYS A 247 7.65 -4.45 29.07
CA LYS A 247 7.07 -5.51 28.23
C LYS A 247 8.16 -6.10 27.34
N GLU A 248 8.03 -7.38 27.00
CA GLU A 248 8.92 -8.07 26.07
C GLU A 248 8.14 -8.80 24.99
N VAL A 249 8.75 -8.92 23.80
CA VAL A 249 8.22 -9.64 22.65
C VAL A 249 8.94 -10.98 22.52
N VAL A 250 8.20 -12.07 22.55
CA VAL A 250 8.70 -13.38 22.18
C VAL A 250 8.43 -13.66 20.71
N GLN A 251 9.47 -14.01 19.97
CA GLN A 251 9.44 -14.30 18.52
C GLN A 251 9.74 -15.78 18.31
N VAL A 252 8.91 -16.45 17.53
CA VAL A 252 9.08 -17.86 17.15
C VAL A 252 9.35 -17.92 15.66
N TYR A 253 10.46 -18.54 15.32
CA TYR A 253 10.89 -18.80 13.95
C TYR A 253 10.97 -20.29 13.67
N PHE A 254 10.93 -20.67 12.41
CA PHE A 254 11.32 -22.01 11.99
C PHE A 254 12.39 -21.95 10.90
N SER A 255 13.24 -22.98 10.89
CA SER A 255 14.17 -23.26 9.79
C SER A 255 13.71 -24.52 9.08
N ALA A 256 13.48 -24.46 7.77
CA ALA A 256 13.10 -25.60 6.96
C ALA A 256 14.32 -26.26 6.30
N PRO A 257 14.30 -27.57 6.03
CA PRO A 257 15.38 -28.24 5.33
C PRO A 257 15.40 -27.86 3.85
N ASP A 258 16.58 -27.65 3.28
CA ASP A 258 16.76 -27.58 1.84
C ASP A 258 16.41 -28.88 1.16
N SER A 259 15.89 -28.79 -0.04
CA SER A 259 15.67 -29.94 -0.90
C SER A 259 16.32 -29.71 -2.27
N LYS A 260 16.32 -30.75 -3.10
CA LYS A 260 16.77 -30.62 -4.49
C LYS A 260 15.85 -29.76 -5.34
N ASP A 261 14.61 -29.61 -4.90
CA ASP A 261 13.54 -28.92 -5.65
C ASP A 261 13.40 -27.44 -5.23
N ALA A 262 13.84 -27.09 -4.00
CA ALA A 262 13.76 -25.71 -3.50
C ALA A 262 14.81 -25.40 -2.42
N GLU A 263 15.49 -24.28 -2.58
CA GLU A 263 16.27 -23.64 -1.51
C GLU A 263 15.30 -22.99 -0.51
N LYS A 264 15.69 -22.93 0.77
CA LYS A 264 14.92 -22.29 1.85
C LYS A 264 15.78 -21.23 2.51
N GLU A 265 15.16 -20.29 3.14
CA GLU A 265 15.80 -19.28 3.97
C GLU A 265 16.40 -19.91 5.23
N TYR A 266 17.33 -19.23 5.89
CA TYR A 266 17.88 -19.63 7.16
C TYR A 266 16.78 -19.84 8.21
N GLN A 267 15.82 -18.90 8.26
CA GLN A 267 14.65 -18.96 9.12
C GLN A 267 13.54 -18.05 8.63
N GLN A 268 12.30 -18.32 9.07
CA GLN A 268 11.12 -17.51 8.84
C GLN A 268 10.38 -17.30 10.16
N LEU A 269 9.83 -16.08 10.35
CA LEU A 269 8.92 -15.81 11.46
C LEU A 269 7.64 -16.62 11.30
N ALA A 270 7.22 -17.30 12.37
CA ALA A 270 6.02 -18.12 12.38
C ALA A 270 4.94 -17.59 13.33
N ALA A 271 5.36 -17.07 14.48
CA ALA A 271 4.47 -16.52 15.48
C ALA A 271 5.22 -15.55 16.40
N TYR A 272 4.49 -14.67 17.02
CA TYR A 272 5.02 -13.75 18.03
C TYR A 272 3.96 -13.41 19.08
N GLY A 273 4.39 -12.83 20.17
CA GLY A 273 3.48 -12.30 21.18
C GLY A 273 4.20 -11.42 22.19
N LYS A 274 3.48 -10.47 22.73
CA LYS A 274 3.98 -9.48 23.66
C LYS A 274 3.42 -9.73 25.05
N THR A 275 4.25 -9.56 26.10
CA THR A 275 3.79 -9.66 27.50
C THR A 275 2.95 -8.47 27.90
N ASP A 276 2.17 -8.65 28.97
CA ASP A 276 1.74 -7.53 29.79
C ASP A 276 2.96 -6.81 30.38
N GLU A 277 2.75 -5.68 31.05
CA GLU A 277 3.80 -5.00 31.77
C GLU A 277 4.21 -5.81 33.01
N LEU A 278 5.46 -6.28 33.03
CA LEU A 278 6.02 -7.09 34.11
C LEU A 278 6.85 -6.23 35.05
N ALA A 279 6.53 -6.27 36.34
CA ALA A 279 7.34 -5.66 37.38
C ALA A 279 8.68 -6.43 37.55
N PRO A 280 9.73 -5.80 38.16
CA PRO A 280 10.96 -6.51 38.51
C PRO A 280 10.72 -7.83 39.26
N GLY A 281 11.19 -8.93 38.70
CA GLY A 281 11.03 -10.28 39.19
C GLY A 281 9.69 -10.95 38.85
N GLU A 282 8.79 -10.29 38.19
CA GLU A 282 7.52 -10.85 37.72
C GLU A 282 7.73 -11.66 36.43
N SER A 283 6.90 -12.69 36.23
CA SER A 283 6.94 -13.56 35.06
C SER A 283 5.54 -13.77 34.49
N GLN A 284 5.49 -13.95 33.17
CA GLN A 284 4.30 -14.33 32.41
C GLN A 284 4.64 -15.47 31.44
N VAL A 285 3.69 -16.38 31.25
CA VAL A 285 3.81 -17.43 30.23
C VAL A 285 2.99 -17.05 29.01
N LEU A 286 3.67 -16.87 27.88
CA LEU A 286 3.04 -16.73 26.58
C LEU A 286 2.83 -18.10 25.93
N THR A 287 1.73 -18.27 25.21
CA THR A 287 1.44 -19.45 24.41
C THR A 287 1.31 -19.02 22.94
N LEU A 288 2.31 -19.36 22.16
CA LEU A 288 2.44 -19.01 20.74
C LEU A 288 2.16 -20.23 19.90
N THR A 289 1.35 -20.08 18.87
CA THR A 289 0.92 -21.22 18.03
C THR A 289 0.93 -20.81 16.57
N TYR A 290 1.42 -21.71 15.72
CA TYR A 290 1.33 -21.58 14.25
C TYR A 290 0.99 -22.92 13.61
N GLY A 291 0.42 -22.92 12.40
CA GLY A 291 0.10 -24.11 11.64
C GLY A 291 1.34 -24.86 11.18
N THR A 292 1.30 -26.19 11.11
CA THR A 292 2.41 -26.96 10.50
C THR A 292 2.49 -26.72 8.99
N ASP A 293 1.40 -26.35 8.35
CA ASP A 293 1.29 -25.92 6.95
C ASP A 293 2.06 -24.63 6.67
N GLU A 294 2.21 -23.73 7.64
CA GLU A 294 3.01 -22.50 7.51
C GLU A 294 4.51 -22.78 7.27
N MET A 295 4.98 -24.00 7.56
CA MET A 295 6.36 -24.41 7.27
C MET A 295 6.56 -24.92 5.84
N ALA A 296 5.50 -24.98 5.04
CA ALA A 296 5.54 -25.42 3.66
C ALA A 296 6.04 -24.31 2.72
N TYR A 297 6.67 -24.69 1.62
CA TYR A 297 7.01 -23.78 0.53
C TYR A 297 6.12 -24.02 -0.67
N TYR A 298 5.93 -22.99 -1.51
CA TYR A 298 5.20 -23.13 -2.76
C TYR A 298 6.08 -23.72 -3.87
N SER A 299 5.63 -24.80 -4.47
CA SER A 299 6.26 -25.43 -5.63
C SER A 299 5.51 -25.07 -6.91
N GLU A 300 6.12 -24.27 -7.76
CA GLU A 300 5.55 -23.91 -9.07
C GLU A 300 5.40 -25.13 -9.97
N GLU A 301 6.34 -26.11 -9.91
CA GLU A 301 6.27 -27.36 -10.68
C GLU A 301 5.03 -28.19 -10.35
N LYS A 302 4.59 -28.17 -9.07
CA LYS A 302 3.48 -28.99 -8.57
C LYS A 302 2.21 -28.17 -8.28
N ALA A 303 2.29 -26.86 -8.43
CA ALA A 303 1.25 -25.92 -8.04
C ALA A 303 0.68 -26.24 -6.64
N SER A 304 1.54 -26.37 -5.66
CA SER A 304 1.18 -26.85 -4.31
C SER A 304 2.13 -26.34 -3.25
N TYR A 305 1.62 -26.15 -2.03
CA TYR A 305 2.45 -25.99 -0.85
C TYR A 305 2.92 -27.34 -0.32
N ILE A 306 4.20 -27.47 -0.05
CA ILE A 306 4.86 -28.75 0.24
C ILE A 306 5.76 -28.63 1.45
N LEU A 307 5.62 -29.60 2.37
CA LEU A 307 6.61 -29.90 3.41
C LEU A 307 7.60 -30.91 2.85
N ASP A 308 8.87 -30.54 2.77
CA ASP A 308 9.93 -31.45 2.34
C ASP A 308 10.37 -32.41 3.47
N PRO A 309 10.83 -33.62 3.13
CA PRO A 309 11.42 -34.53 4.13
C PRO A 309 12.73 -33.96 4.66
N GLY A 310 12.90 -34.03 5.98
CA GLY A 310 14.08 -33.49 6.64
C GLY A 310 13.83 -33.14 8.10
N THR A 311 14.65 -32.26 8.63
CA THR A 311 14.51 -31.74 10.00
C THR A 311 14.23 -30.24 9.96
N TYR A 312 13.11 -29.85 10.52
CA TYR A 312 12.74 -28.44 10.77
C TYR A 312 13.17 -28.10 12.19
N TYR A 313 13.63 -26.87 12.41
CA TYR A 313 14.00 -26.40 13.74
C TYR A 313 13.08 -25.28 14.17
N VAL A 314 12.54 -25.37 15.37
CA VAL A 314 11.77 -24.28 16.03
C VAL A 314 12.76 -23.43 16.81
N ARG A 315 12.80 -22.14 16.55
CA ARG A 315 13.69 -21.17 17.21
C ARG A 315 12.85 -20.17 17.99
N VAL A 316 13.32 -19.80 19.18
CA VAL A 316 12.59 -18.88 20.07
C VAL A 316 13.56 -17.84 20.62
N GLY A 317 13.18 -16.59 20.57
CA GLY A 317 14.00 -15.49 21.07
C GLY A 317 13.26 -14.15 21.07
N ASP A 318 14.01 -13.06 21.10
CA ASP A 318 13.53 -11.68 21.10
C ASP A 318 13.94 -10.87 19.86
N SER A 319 14.75 -11.47 18.96
CA SER A 319 15.08 -10.95 17.63
C SER A 319 15.50 -12.08 16.71
N SER A 320 15.64 -11.83 15.40
CA SER A 320 16.05 -12.85 14.42
C SER A 320 17.43 -13.44 14.71
N ARG A 321 18.31 -12.68 15.36
CA ARG A 321 19.68 -13.14 15.70
C ARG A 321 19.91 -13.42 17.19
N ASN A 322 18.89 -13.27 18.02
CA ASN A 322 18.92 -13.68 19.42
C ASN A 322 17.89 -14.76 19.69
N THR A 323 18.03 -15.90 19.02
CA THR A 323 17.17 -17.08 19.16
C THR A 323 17.96 -18.27 19.74
N LYS A 324 17.21 -19.23 20.30
CA LYS A 324 17.70 -20.56 20.68
C LYS A 324 16.85 -21.63 20.00
N VAL A 325 17.47 -22.74 19.62
CA VAL A 325 16.76 -23.90 19.08
C VAL A 325 15.97 -24.58 20.20
N ALA A 326 14.65 -24.51 20.12
CA ALA A 326 13.74 -25.04 21.13
C ALA A 326 13.23 -26.44 20.83
N ALA A 327 13.16 -26.84 19.56
CA ALA A 327 12.72 -28.16 19.13
C ALA A 327 13.24 -28.51 17.72
N ALA A 328 13.30 -29.80 17.43
CA ALA A 328 13.52 -30.37 16.10
C ALA A 328 12.27 -31.15 15.66
N ILE A 329 11.77 -30.92 14.47
CA ILE A 329 10.62 -31.60 13.90
C ILE A 329 11.08 -32.40 12.68
N LYS A 330 10.93 -33.72 12.72
CA LYS A 330 11.33 -34.63 11.65
C LYS A 330 10.15 -35.03 10.80
N LEU A 331 10.30 -34.90 9.50
CA LEU A 331 9.39 -35.39 8.49
C LEU A 331 10.17 -36.37 7.59
N ASN A 332 9.69 -37.59 7.45
CA ASN A 332 10.41 -38.64 6.73
C ASN A 332 10.01 -38.75 5.25
N GLN A 333 8.88 -38.19 4.89
CA GLN A 333 8.32 -38.17 3.53
C GLN A 333 7.72 -36.83 3.28
N SER A 334 7.71 -36.38 2.02
CA SER A 334 7.06 -35.16 1.61
C SER A 334 5.56 -35.19 1.91
N ALA A 335 4.98 -34.07 2.33
CA ALA A 335 3.56 -33.89 2.51
C ALA A 335 3.08 -32.64 1.77
N VAL A 336 1.97 -32.74 1.07
CA VAL A 336 1.29 -31.61 0.44
C VAL A 336 0.31 -31.07 1.45
N THR A 337 0.42 -29.79 1.77
CA THR A 337 -0.50 -29.10 2.69
C THR A 337 -1.63 -28.42 1.95
N GLU A 338 -1.38 -27.91 0.74
CA GLU A 338 -2.38 -27.24 -0.08
C GLU A 338 -2.12 -27.51 -1.56
N VAL A 339 -3.18 -27.80 -2.30
CA VAL A 339 -3.18 -27.95 -3.76
C VAL A 339 -3.85 -26.73 -4.39
N LEU A 340 -3.17 -26.12 -5.33
CA LEU A 340 -3.58 -24.90 -6.02
C LEU A 340 -3.44 -25.07 -7.54
N SER A 341 -3.50 -23.97 -8.27
CA SER A 341 -3.08 -23.83 -9.67
C SER A 341 -2.09 -22.68 -9.77
N ASN A 342 -1.11 -22.78 -10.66
CA ASN A 342 -0.30 -21.61 -10.99
C ASN A 342 -1.18 -20.55 -11.66
N GLN A 343 -1.01 -19.31 -11.23
CA GLN A 343 -1.84 -18.18 -11.67
C GLN A 343 -0.98 -17.05 -12.26
N MET A 344 0.22 -16.84 -11.71
CA MET A 344 0.99 -15.63 -11.96
C MET A 344 2.36 -15.96 -12.57
N GLU A 345 2.39 -16.78 -13.62
CA GLU A 345 3.63 -17.21 -14.27
C GLU A 345 4.43 -16.03 -14.85
N VAL A 346 5.75 -16.04 -14.65
CA VAL A 346 6.65 -15.09 -15.30
C VAL A 346 6.66 -15.37 -16.81
N PRO A 347 6.47 -14.37 -17.67
CA PRO A 347 6.58 -14.56 -19.12
C PRO A 347 7.96 -15.10 -19.52
N GLU A 348 8.02 -16.11 -20.40
CA GLU A 348 9.28 -16.72 -20.85
C GLU A 348 10.28 -15.68 -21.41
N SER A 349 9.76 -14.58 -21.98
CA SER A 349 10.59 -13.49 -22.52
C SER A 349 11.42 -12.76 -21.47
N GLU A 350 10.99 -12.77 -20.21
CA GLU A 350 11.61 -11.97 -19.13
C GLU A 350 12.87 -12.59 -18.55
N ASN A 351 13.08 -13.91 -18.73
CA ASN A 351 14.28 -14.63 -18.28
C ASN A 351 14.68 -14.33 -16.83
N LEU A 352 13.69 -14.25 -15.90
CA LEU A 352 13.98 -14.01 -14.50
C LEU A 352 14.91 -15.10 -13.94
N THR A 353 16.00 -14.68 -13.34
CA THR A 353 16.93 -15.58 -12.65
C THR A 353 17.06 -15.11 -11.22
N GLU A 354 16.46 -15.85 -10.31
CA GLU A 354 16.54 -15.57 -8.88
C GLU A 354 17.91 -15.92 -8.30
N TRP A 355 18.23 -15.29 -7.21
CA TRP A 355 19.46 -15.54 -6.48
C TRP A 355 19.44 -16.92 -5.83
N SER A 356 20.60 -17.53 -5.78
CA SER A 356 20.84 -18.80 -5.07
C SER A 356 21.78 -18.59 -3.90
N LYS A 357 21.50 -19.25 -2.79
CA LYS A 357 22.38 -19.28 -1.63
C LYS A 357 23.54 -20.27 -1.80
N ALA A 358 23.63 -20.97 -2.93
CA ALA A 358 24.68 -21.92 -3.19
C ALA A 358 26.08 -21.27 -3.05
N GLY A 359 26.92 -21.84 -2.20
CA GLY A 359 28.25 -21.32 -1.88
C GLY A 359 28.27 -20.12 -0.93
N LYS A 360 27.15 -19.71 -0.40
CA LYS A 360 27.06 -18.73 0.69
C LYS A 360 27.19 -19.41 2.04
N THR A 361 27.66 -18.67 3.04
CA THR A 361 27.72 -19.12 4.43
C THR A 361 26.65 -18.38 5.21
N PRO A 362 25.62 -19.06 5.71
CA PRO A 362 24.55 -18.38 6.44
C PRO A 362 25.06 -17.88 7.80
N TYR A 363 24.26 -17.01 8.42
CA TYR A 363 24.42 -16.64 9.82
C TYR A 363 24.45 -17.90 10.70
N THR A 364 25.27 -17.89 11.74
CA THR A 364 25.34 -18.92 12.76
C THR A 364 25.90 -18.33 14.06
N TYR A 365 25.62 -18.97 15.17
CA TYR A 365 26.14 -18.57 16.49
C TYR A 365 26.79 -19.76 17.24
N ALA A 366 27.59 -19.46 18.25
CA ALA A 366 28.51 -20.42 18.84
C ALA A 366 27.88 -21.71 19.40
N THR A 367 26.65 -21.63 19.94
CA THR A 367 25.92 -22.76 20.56
C THR A 367 24.94 -23.45 19.64
N GLU A 368 24.71 -22.93 18.45
CA GLU A 368 23.66 -23.39 17.53
C GLU A 368 23.72 -24.91 17.24
N GLN A 369 24.87 -25.42 16.87
CA GLN A 369 25.04 -26.84 16.53
C GLN A 369 24.81 -27.74 17.74
N GLN A 370 25.19 -27.31 18.94
CA GLN A 370 24.93 -28.03 20.15
C GLN A 370 23.43 -28.02 20.46
N GLU A 371 22.76 -26.87 20.36
CA GLU A 371 21.32 -26.72 20.58
C GLU A 371 20.53 -27.61 19.59
N MET A 372 20.89 -27.60 18.30
CA MET A 372 20.28 -28.49 17.29
C MET A 372 20.41 -29.97 17.65
N ALA A 373 21.57 -30.36 18.21
CA ALA A 373 21.83 -31.75 18.59
C ALA A 373 21.10 -32.18 19.87
N GLU A 374 20.88 -31.24 20.79
CA GLU A 374 20.25 -31.48 22.09
C GLU A 374 18.73 -31.23 22.10
N ALA A 375 18.19 -30.57 21.05
CA ALA A 375 16.78 -30.22 20.95
C ALA A 375 15.84 -31.42 21.06
N PRO A 376 14.72 -31.33 21.78
CA PRO A 376 13.70 -32.37 21.78
C PRO A 376 13.18 -32.61 20.37
N VAL A 377 13.05 -33.89 20.00
CA VAL A 377 12.69 -34.32 18.65
C VAL A 377 11.23 -34.76 18.62
N PHE A 378 10.49 -34.16 17.73
CA PHE A 378 9.11 -34.54 17.36
C PHE A 378 9.14 -35.15 15.95
N THR A 379 8.21 -36.05 15.66
CA THR A 379 8.09 -36.67 14.33
C THR A 379 6.67 -36.44 13.83
N LEU A 380 6.55 -35.82 12.65
CA LEU A 380 5.28 -35.68 11.93
C LEU A 380 5.04 -36.93 11.06
N ASP A 381 3.82 -37.39 11.05
CA ASP A 381 3.35 -38.43 10.13
C ASP A 381 2.79 -37.79 8.87
N ALA A 382 3.57 -37.79 7.80
CA ALA A 382 3.18 -37.16 6.52
C ALA A 382 1.82 -37.61 6.01
N SER A 383 1.39 -38.86 6.34
CA SER A 383 0.09 -39.40 5.93
C SER A 383 -1.11 -38.80 6.69
N LYS A 384 -0.85 -38.05 7.75
CA LYS A 384 -1.85 -37.41 8.58
C LYS A 384 -1.86 -35.88 8.44
N VAL A 385 -0.86 -35.33 7.77
CA VAL A 385 -0.89 -33.90 7.43
C VAL A 385 -2.12 -33.65 6.56
N LYS A 386 -2.92 -32.69 6.96
CA LYS A 386 -4.13 -32.30 6.22
C LYS A 386 -3.70 -31.66 4.89
N THR A 387 -4.32 -32.10 3.81
CA THR A 387 -4.19 -31.46 2.50
C THR A 387 -5.46 -30.71 2.21
N GLU A 388 -5.37 -29.41 1.98
CA GLU A 388 -6.49 -28.60 1.50
C GLU A 388 -6.46 -28.56 -0.03
N ASN A 389 -7.62 -28.52 -0.65
CA ASN A 389 -7.76 -28.34 -2.09
C ASN A 389 -8.46 -27.02 -2.34
N ASN A 390 -7.66 -26.01 -2.62
CA ASN A 390 -8.11 -24.65 -2.86
C ASN A 390 -7.87 -24.23 -4.32
N VAL A 391 -7.84 -25.21 -5.23
CA VAL A 391 -7.86 -24.92 -6.67
C VAL A 391 -9.08 -24.07 -6.98
N SER A 392 -8.87 -22.89 -7.56
CA SER A 392 -9.97 -22.01 -7.91
C SER A 392 -10.91 -22.71 -8.90
N GLU A 393 -12.19 -22.69 -8.59
CA GLU A 393 -13.25 -23.16 -9.50
C GLU A 393 -13.62 -22.10 -10.54
N TYR A 394 -13.17 -20.88 -10.35
CA TYR A 394 -13.37 -19.82 -11.32
C TYR A 394 -12.52 -20.07 -12.57
N LYS A 395 -13.11 -19.79 -13.70
CA LYS A 395 -12.45 -19.84 -15.00
C LYS A 395 -12.70 -18.51 -15.68
N ASP A 396 -11.79 -18.14 -16.56
CA ASP A 396 -11.97 -17.01 -17.47
C ASP A 396 -13.08 -17.37 -18.49
N GLU A 397 -14.29 -17.54 -17.99
CA GLU A 397 -15.48 -17.95 -18.73
C GLU A 397 -16.54 -16.84 -18.71
N LYS A 398 -17.48 -16.99 -19.59
CA LYS A 398 -18.65 -16.13 -19.69
C LYS A 398 -19.50 -16.15 -18.41
N VAL A 399 -19.73 -14.97 -17.84
CA VAL A 399 -20.53 -14.81 -16.63
C VAL A 399 -22.02 -14.83 -16.97
N THR A 400 -22.84 -15.45 -16.11
CA THR A 400 -24.32 -15.48 -16.28
C THR A 400 -24.87 -14.06 -16.33
N THR A 401 -25.61 -13.76 -17.40
CA THR A 401 -26.31 -12.49 -17.58
C THR A 401 -27.76 -12.62 -17.07
N TYR A 402 -28.18 -11.69 -16.23
CA TYR A 402 -29.55 -11.54 -15.76
C TYR A 402 -30.24 -10.44 -16.58
N THR A 403 -31.40 -10.73 -17.20
CA THR A 403 -32.12 -9.72 -17.97
C THR A 403 -33.62 -9.95 -17.91
N THR A 404 -34.38 -8.87 -17.99
CA THR A 404 -35.83 -8.87 -18.18
C THR A 404 -36.22 -8.70 -19.65
N ASP A 405 -35.22 -8.50 -20.53
CA ASP A 405 -35.44 -8.37 -21.97
C ASP A 405 -35.29 -9.72 -22.65
N PRO A 406 -36.42 -10.34 -23.14
CA PRO A 406 -36.36 -11.61 -23.81
C PRO A 406 -35.69 -11.57 -25.19
N ASP A 407 -35.55 -10.38 -25.77
CA ASP A 407 -34.92 -10.17 -27.09
C ASP A 407 -33.44 -9.76 -26.97
N TYR A 408 -32.90 -9.70 -25.74
CA TYR A 408 -31.47 -9.35 -25.51
C TYR A 408 -30.57 -10.34 -26.26
N LYS A 409 -29.66 -9.77 -27.06
CA LYS A 409 -28.58 -10.48 -27.72
C LYS A 409 -27.28 -10.19 -27.05
N ALA A 410 -26.60 -11.23 -26.59
CA ALA A 410 -25.26 -11.10 -26.04
C ALA A 410 -24.29 -10.55 -27.10
N VAL A 411 -23.45 -9.61 -26.71
CA VAL A 411 -22.51 -8.89 -27.57
C VAL A 411 -21.37 -9.77 -28.08
N GLN A 412 -21.04 -10.80 -27.36
CA GLN A 412 -20.06 -11.82 -27.73
C GLN A 412 -20.80 -13.16 -27.69
N ASP A 413 -20.34 -14.21 -28.39
CA ASP A 413 -20.95 -15.54 -28.48
C ASP A 413 -21.31 -16.20 -27.11
N TYR A 414 -21.99 -15.45 -26.24
CA TYR A 414 -22.55 -15.95 -25.00
C TYR A 414 -23.80 -16.81 -25.33
N GLU A 415 -23.66 -18.07 -25.09
CA GLU A 415 -24.68 -19.04 -25.52
C GLU A 415 -25.99 -18.96 -24.72
N LYS A 416 -25.96 -18.31 -23.54
CA LYS A 416 -27.11 -18.35 -22.64
C LYS A 416 -27.28 -17.06 -21.86
N VAL A 417 -28.40 -16.41 -22.08
CA VAL A 417 -28.93 -15.34 -21.26
C VAL A 417 -30.05 -15.92 -20.38
N GLU A 418 -29.91 -15.74 -19.06
CA GLU A 418 -30.97 -16.11 -18.14
C GLU A 418 -31.99 -14.97 -18.05
N VAL A 419 -33.20 -15.26 -18.57
CA VAL A 419 -34.32 -14.31 -18.49
C VAL A 419 -34.99 -14.45 -17.14
N VAL A 420 -35.03 -13.36 -16.37
CA VAL A 420 -35.63 -13.30 -15.05
C VAL A 420 -37.02 -12.66 -15.14
N THR A 421 -37.94 -13.07 -14.25
CA THR A 421 -39.26 -12.45 -14.16
C THR A 421 -39.17 -10.96 -14.01
N ASP A 422 -39.99 -10.21 -14.74
CA ASP A 422 -40.07 -8.75 -14.65
C ASP A 422 -40.44 -8.31 -13.22
N LYS A 423 -39.45 -7.67 -12.54
CA LYS A 423 -39.61 -7.15 -11.19
C LYS A 423 -39.37 -5.63 -11.18
N LYS A 424 -39.75 -4.95 -12.25
CA LYS A 424 -39.61 -3.50 -12.38
C LYS A 424 -40.18 -2.77 -11.17
N GLY A 425 -39.35 -1.83 -10.63
CA GLY A 425 -39.69 -1.04 -9.46
C GLY A 425 -39.28 -1.69 -8.13
N ALA A 426 -38.56 -2.82 -8.16
CA ALA A 426 -37.94 -3.36 -6.95
C ALA A 426 -36.83 -2.43 -6.44
N THR A 427 -36.73 -2.31 -5.12
CA THR A 427 -35.68 -1.55 -4.43
C THR A 427 -34.66 -2.47 -3.80
N LEU A 428 -33.50 -1.95 -3.46
CA LEU A 428 -32.47 -2.73 -2.73
C LEU A 428 -33.02 -3.24 -1.38
N LYS A 429 -33.97 -2.51 -0.79
CA LYS A 429 -34.71 -2.98 0.39
C LYS A 429 -35.46 -4.28 0.14
N ASP A 430 -36.04 -4.46 -1.03
CA ASP A 430 -36.80 -5.68 -1.36
C ASP A 430 -35.86 -6.89 -1.48
N VAL A 431 -34.58 -6.68 -1.84
CA VAL A 431 -33.54 -7.72 -1.79
C VAL A 431 -33.26 -8.12 -0.35
N VAL A 432 -33.04 -7.14 0.54
CA VAL A 432 -32.79 -7.40 1.97
C VAL A 432 -33.98 -8.09 2.64
N ASP A 433 -35.20 -7.69 2.28
CA ASP A 433 -36.43 -8.30 2.76
C ASP A 433 -36.71 -9.69 2.12
N ASN A 434 -35.82 -10.20 1.27
CA ASN A 434 -35.97 -11.46 0.52
C ASN A 434 -37.24 -11.53 -0.36
N LYS A 435 -37.74 -10.41 -0.87
CA LYS A 435 -38.89 -10.35 -1.79
C LYS A 435 -38.48 -10.56 -3.24
N VAL A 436 -37.24 -10.18 -3.57
CA VAL A 436 -36.57 -10.38 -4.86
C VAL A 436 -35.16 -10.88 -4.63
N THR A 437 -34.63 -11.64 -5.56
CA THR A 437 -33.22 -12.05 -5.57
C THR A 437 -32.34 -10.88 -6.08
N MET A 438 -31.05 -10.94 -5.81
CA MET A 438 -30.10 -9.95 -6.33
C MET A 438 -30.06 -9.98 -7.86
N GLY A 439 -30.12 -11.16 -8.48
CA GLY A 439 -30.19 -11.31 -9.94
C GLY A 439 -31.45 -10.64 -10.54
N GLU A 440 -32.64 -10.87 -9.93
CA GLU A 440 -33.87 -10.19 -10.34
C GLU A 440 -33.78 -8.66 -10.16
N PHE A 441 -33.11 -8.21 -9.12
CA PHE A 441 -32.91 -6.79 -8.85
C PHE A 441 -32.04 -6.12 -9.92
N VAL A 442 -30.85 -6.66 -10.21
CA VAL A 442 -29.95 -6.07 -11.21
C VAL A 442 -30.46 -6.22 -12.64
N ALA A 443 -31.29 -7.22 -12.92
CA ALA A 443 -31.90 -7.44 -14.24
C ALA A 443 -32.83 -6.30 -14.70
N GLN A 444 -33.32 -5.48 -13.78
CA GLN A 444 -34.13 -4.30 -14.11
C GLN A 444 -33.33 -3.07 -14.52
N MET A 445 -32.04 -3.05 -14.19
CA MET A 445 -31.15 -1.91 -14.44
C MET A 445 -30.57 -1.97 -15.86
N SER A 446 -30.49 -0.83 -16.52
CA SER A 446 -29.83 -0.72 -17.81
C SER A 446 -28.31 -0.87 -17.69
N LEU A 447 -27.63 -1.21 -18.79
CA LEU A 447 -26.16 -1.25 -18.85
C LEU A 447 -25.54 0.07 -18.40
N GLU A 448 -26.14 1.21 -18.79
CA GLU A 448 -25.66 2.54 -18.38
C GLU A 448 -25.78 2.74 -16.87
N GLU A 449 -26.87 2.34 -16.25
CA GLU A 449 -27.08 2.46 -14.80
C GLU A 449 -26.09 1.55 -14.04
N LEU A 450 -25.91 0.30 -14.51
CA LEU A 450 -24.95 -0.63 -13.92
C LEU A 450 -23.50 -0.15 -14.07
N ALA A 451 -23.10 0.34 -15.24
CA ALA A 451 -21.77 0.85 -15.48
C ALA A 451 -21.46 2.07 -14.57
N LYS A 452 -22.44 2.95 -14.38
CA LYS A 452 -22.32 4.07 -13.44
C LYS A 452 -22.28 3.61 -11.98
N LEU A 453 -23.04 2.60 -11.61
CA LEU A 453 -23.03 2.01 -10.26
C LEU A 453 -21.66 1.40 -9.91
N ASN A 454 -20.97 0.86 -10.92
CA ASN A 454 -19.64 0.28 -10.77
C ASN A 454 -18.51 1.31 -10.91
N CYS A 455 -18.82 2.59 -10.89
CA CYS A 455 -17.86 3.68 -10.89
C CYS A 455 -18.09 4.59 -9.67
N GLY A 456 -17.01 5.19 -9.18
CA GLY A 456 -17.13 6.33 -8.29
C GLY A 456 -17.74 7.55 -8.99
N SER A 457 -18.05 8.57 -8.24
CA SER A 457 -18.71 9.81 -8.72
C SER A 457 -17.86 10.65 -9.68
N GLY A 458 -16.55 10.42 -9.74
CA GLY A 458 -15.60 11.09 -10.66
C GLY A 458 -14.76 12.19 -10.03
N TRP A 459 -13.88 12.76 -10.85
CA TRP A 459 -13.06 13.92 -10.46
C TRP A 459 -13.91 15.20 -10.38
N GLY A 460 -13.55 16.07 -9.42
CA GLY A 460 -14.12 17.42 -9.35
C GLY A 460 -15.54 17.48 -8.80
N VAL A 461 -16.06 16.41 -8.22
CA VAL A 461 -17.35 16.41 -7.51
C VAL A 461 -17.23 17.24 -6.23
N ALA A 462 -16.08 17.20 -5.59
CA ALA A 462 -15.76 18.11 -4.50
C ALA A 462 -15.29 19.45 -5.06
N ASN A 463 -15.77 20.49 -4.44
CA ASN A 463 -15.61 21.90 -4.75
C ASN A 463 -14.18 22.30 -5.20
N GLU A 464 -14.09 23.23 -6.15
CA GLU A 464 -12.90 23.69 -6.87
C GLU A 464 -11.69 24.12 -5.99
N ASN A 465 -11.88 24.29 -4.71
CA ASN A 465 -10.85 24.73 -3.75
C ASN A 465 -10.32 23.62 -2.85
N THR A 466 -10.42 22.36 -3.23
CA THR A 466 -9.97 21.26 -2.40
C THR A 466 -8.51 20.95 -2.73
N PRO A 467 -7.54 21.24 -1.85
CA PRO A 467 -6.12 21.03 -2.13
C PRO A 467 -5.68 19.58 -1.92
N ILE A 468 -6.59 18.68 -1.55
CA ILE A 468 -6.24 17.28 -1.21
C ILE A 468 -6.37 16.41 -2.46
N VAL A 469 -5.30 15.75 -2.85
CA VAL A 469 -5.30 14.76 -3.94
C VAL A 469 -6.29 13.64 -3.62
N GLY A 470 -7.12 13.26 -4.59
CA GLY A 470 -8.14 12.23 -4.40
C GLY A 470 -9.37 12.70 -3.63
N SER A 471 -9.54 13.99 -3.39
CA SER A 471 -10.73 14.54 -2.73
C SER A 471 -11.89 14.68 -3.73
N ASN A 472 -12.73 13.65 -3.81
CA ASN A 472 -13.81 13.55 -4.81
C ASN A 472 -15.19 13.21 -4.20
N SER A 473 -15.38 13.43 -2.91
CA SER A 473 -16.69 13.29 -2.28
C SER A 473 -17.43 14.61 -2.18
N ALA A 474 -18.68 14.63 -2.64
CA ALA A 474 -19.59 15.74 -2.41
C ALA A 474 -20.24 15.66 -1.02
N THR A 475 -20.28 14.45 -0.46
CA THR A 475 -20.92 14.16 0.83
C THR A 475 -20.03 14.55 2.00
N VAL A 476 -18.73 14.18 1.94
CA VAL A 476 -17.75 14.51 2.99
C VAL A 476 -16.61 15.32 2.39
N PRO A 477 -16.53 16.63 2.64
CA PRO A 477 -15.48 17.46 2.08
C PRO A 477 -14.08 16.93 2.43
N GLY A 478 -13.28 16.63 1.40
CA GLY A 478 -11.92 16.10 1.54
C GLY A 478 -11.81 14.58 1.54
N ALA A 479 -12.91 13.85 1.61
CA ALA A 479 -12.85 12.39 1.44
C ALA A 479 -12.48 12.01 0.01
N ALA A 480 -11.80 10.87 -0.14
CA ALA A 480 -11.16 10.46 -1.39
C ALA A 480 -12.16 10.22 -2.53
N GLY A 481 -13.33 9.69 -2.22
CA GLY A 481 -14.37 9.43 -3.21
C GLY A 481 -15.68 8.93 -2.62
N GLU A 482 -16.67 8.75 -3.49
CA GLU A 482 -17.97 8.18 -3.13
C GLU A 482 -18.60 7.47 -4.32
N THR A 483 -19.55 6.57 -4.08
CA THR A 483 -20.37 5.96 -5.12
C THR A 483 -21.59 6.85 -5.41
N LEU A 484 -22.30 6.53 -6.48
CA LEU A 484 -23.52 7.26 -6.84
C LEU A 484 -24.74 6.79 -6.04
N THR A 485 -25.66 7.73 -5.78
CA THR A 485 -26.98 7.43 -5.21
C THR A 485 -27.98 7.14 -6.31
N TYR A 486 -28.81 6.12 -6.13
CA TYR A 486 -29.96 5.82 -7.01
C TYR A 486 -31.24 5.74 -6.19
N ASP A 487 -31.90 6.86 -5.99
CA ASP A 487 -33.13 6.97 -5.19
C ASP A 487 -34.24 6.05 -5.69
N GLN A 488 -34.36 5.91 -7.00
CA GLN A 488 -35.38 5.04 -7.63
C GLN A 488 -35.22 3.57 -7.27
N TYR A 489 -33.99 3.13 -6.96
CA TYR A 489 -33.67 1.77 -6.56
C TYR A 489 -33.41 1.64 -5.06
N GLY A 490 -33.45 2.77 -4.32
CA GLY A 490 -33.13 2.78 -2.90
C GLY A 490 -31.67 2.42 -2.61
N ILE A 491 -30.75 2.80 -3.49
CA ILE A 491 -29.30 2.57 -3.35
C ILE A 491 -28.67 3.86 -2.82
N PRO A 492 -28.14 3.88 -1.59
CA PRO A 492 -27.38 5.03 -1.08
C PRO A 492 -25.95 5.07 -1.65
N SER A 493 -25.37 6.25 -1.65
CA SER A 493 -23.92 6.42 -1.81
C SER A 493 -23.19 5.91 -0.57
N ILE A 494 -22.00 5.34 -0.77
CA ILE A 494 -21.04 5.08 0.29
C ILE A 494 -19.81 5.98 0.08
N VAL A 495 -19.23 6.47 1.17
CA VAL A 495 -18.08 7.38 1.16
C VAL A 495 -16.82 6.63 1.52
N LEU A 496 -15.75 6.90 0.77
CA LEU A 496 -14.43 6.32 0.95
C LEU A 496 -13.45 7.42 1.36
N ALA A 497 -12.71 7.22 2.43
CA ALA A 497 -11.70 8.17 2.87
C ALA A 497 -10.34 7.52 3.01
N ASP A 498 -9.34 8.25 2.57
CA ASP A 498 -7.95 7.87 2.70
C ASP A 498 -7.45 8.04 4.14
N GLY A 499 -6.38 7.32 4.47
CA GLY A 499 -5.56 7.60 5.62
C GLY A 499 -5.21 6.44 6.52
N PRO A 500 -4.20 5.60 6.17
CA PRO A 500 -3.61 4.66 7.12
C PRO A 500 -3.11 5.33 8.42
N GLY A 501 -2.49 6.50 8.32
CA GLY A 501 -2.05 7.30 9.48
C GLY A 501 -3.12 8.21 10.10
N GLY A 502 -4.39 8.09 9.69
CA GLY A 502 -5.51 8.91 10.16
C GLY A 502 -6.46 9.29 9.02
N ILE A 503 -7.73 9.44 9.32
CA ILE A 503 -8.75 9.79 8.31
C ILE A 503 -8.42 11.13 7.67
N ARG A 504 -8.27 11.15 6.35
CA ARG A 504 -7.93 12.35 5.59
C ARG A 504 -9.16 13.02 5.02
N VAL A 505 -9.58 14.10 5.66
CA VAL A 505 -10.68 14.96 5.25
C VAL A 505 -10.26 16.43 5.27
N LYS A 506 -11.05 17.30 4.68
CA LYS A 506 -10.77 18.74 4.69
C LYS A 506 -11.06 19.32 6.08
N GLN A 507 -10.04 19.75 6.78
CA GLN A 507 -10.16 20.23 8.17
C GLN A 507 -11.09 21.45 8.31
N LYS A 508 -11.14 22.30 7.28
CA LYS A 508 -11.94 23.53 7.28
C LYS A 508 -12.60 23.72 5.93
N TYR A 509 -13.88 23.95 5.92
CA TYR A 509 -14.62 24.24 4.70
C TYR A 509 -15.77 25.21 4.96
N GLU A 510 -16.26 25.86 3.91
CA GLU A 510 -17.45 26.70 3.97
C GLU A 510 -18.64 25.95 3.38
N ALA A 511 -19.75 26.00 4.06
CA ALA A 511 -20.98 25.43 3.57
C ALA A 511 -22.20 26.31 3.90
N LYS A 512 -23.20 26.20 3.06
CA LYS A 512 -24.45 26.93 3.23
C LYS A 512 -25.38 26.11 4.14
N ASN A 513 -25.81 26.72 5.22
CA ASN A 513 -26.83 26.14 6.07
C ASN A 513 -28.15 26.02 5.29
N VAL A 514 -28.70 24.82 5.23
CA VAL A 514 -29.89 24.51 4.41
C VAL A 514 -31.15 25.23 4.93
N GLU A 515 -31.27 25.39 6.24
CA GLU A 515 -32.44 26.01 6.85
C GLU A 515 -32.38 27.54 6.82
N THR A 516 -31.22 28.10 7.16
CA THR A 516 -31.09 29.58 7.23
C THR A 516 -30.63 30.21 5.94
N GLY A 517 -29.99 29.45 5.07
CA GLY A 517 -29.38 29.93 3.83
C GLY A 517 -28.12 30.76 4.02
N GLU A 518 -27.59 30.83 5.23
CA GLU A 518 -26.34 31.53 5.56
C GLU A 518 -25.14 30.64 5.34
N THR A 519 -24.04 31.20 4.83
CA THR A 519 -22.77 30.51 4.72
C THR A 519 -22.05 30.55 6.06
N ALA A 520 -21.58 29.41 6.52
CA ALA A 520 -20.79 29.27 7.75
C ALA A 520 -19.53 28.44 7.50
N THR A 521 -18.51 28.68 8.31
CA THR A 521 -17.30 27.87 8.32
C THR A 521 -17.48 26.71 9.29
N TYR A 522 -17.15 25.52 8.81
CA TYR A 522 -17.19 24.27 9.57
C TYR A 522 -15.80 23.69 9.70
N TYR A 523 -15.56 22.98 10.80
CA TYR A 523 -14.29 22.33 11.11
C TYR A 523 -14.55 20.85 11.37
N GLN A 524 -13.70 20.00 10.78
CA GLN A 524 -13.69 18.55 11.00
C GLN A 524 -12.26 18.07 11.18
N TYR A 525 -11.94 17.75 12.42
CA TYR A 525 -10.60 17.27 12.77
C TYR A 525 -10.66 15.78 13.09
N CYS A 526 -9.76 15.03 12.47
CA CYS A 526 -9.58 13.61 12.71
C CYS A 526 -8.27 13.37 13.45
N THR A 527 -8.18 12.25 14.14
CA THR A 527 -6.99 11.84 14.87
C THR A 527 -5.83 11.59 13.91
N ALA A 528 -4.68 12.19 14.15
CA ALA A 528 -3.42 11.80 13.50
C ALA A 528 -2.80 10.67 14.32
N TRP A 529 -2.94 9.45 13.82
CA TRP A 529 -2.37 8.23 14.41
C TRP A 529 -0.88 8.12 14.08
N PRO A 530 -0.11 7.35 14.87
CA PRO A 530 1.19 6.89 14.38
C PRO A 530 1.03 6.13 13.07
N VAL A 531 1.98 6.31 12.14
CA VAL A 531 1.95 5.61 10.85
C VAL A 531 2.17 4.10 11.02
N ASP A 532 1.75 3.31 10.02
CA ASP A 532 1.78 1.83 10.10
C ASP A 532 3.18 1.27 10.38
N PHE A 533 4.23 1.88 9.82
CA PHE A 533 5.63 1.58 10.16
C PHE A 533 5.93 1.67 11.67
N VAL A 534 5.37 2.65 12.36
CA VAL A 534 5.55 2.82 13.82
C VAL A 534 4.66 1.86 14.59
N LEU A 535 3.42 1.71 14.17
CA LEU A 535 2.45 0.80 14.81
C LEU A 535 2.94 -0.64 14.82
N ALA A 536 3.52 -1.10 13.71
CA ALA A 536 4.06 -2.45 13.58
C ALA A 536 5.17 -2.75 14.60
N GLN A 537 6.00 -1.76 14.92
CA GLN A 537 7.09 -1.92 15.90
C GLN A 537 6.61 -2.11 17.34
N SER A 538 5.32 -1.94 17.59
CA SER A 538 4.72 -2.36 18.85
C SER A 538 4.70 -3.88 19.04
N TRP A 539 4.65 -4.66 17.95
CA TRP A 539 4.44 -6.12 17.97
C TRP A 539 3.22 -6.55 18.82
N ASP A 540 2.17 -5.71 18.82
CA ASP A 540 1.02 -5.83 19.72
C ASP A 540 -0.29 -5.74 18.91
N THR A 541 -0.80 -6.88 18.47
CA THR A 541 -2.05 -6.96 17.69
C THR A 541 -3.29 -6.51 18.50
N ASP A 542 -3.27 -6.66 19.83
CA ASP A 542 -4.39 -6.17 20.68
C ASP A 542 -4.40 -4.64 20.71
N LEU A 543 -3.23 -3.99 20.70
CA LEU A 543 -3.13 -2.54 20.58
C LEU A 543 -3.67 -2.08 19.22
N LEU A 544 -3.25 -2.73 18.12
CA LEU A 544 -3.69 -2.37 16.79
C LEU A 544 -5.19 -2.57 16.59
N LYS A 545 -5.75 -3.62 17.19
CA LYS A 545 -7.21 -3.82 17.18
C LYS A 545 -7.95 -2.68 17.89
N ARG A 546 -7.47 -2.24 19.06
CA ARG A 546 -8.05 -1.09 19.77
C ARG A 546 -7.94 0.22 19.00
N ILE A 547 -6.84 0.41 18.26
CA ILE A 547 -6.70 1.54 17.34
C ILE A 547 -7.75 1.44 16.22
N GLY A 548 -7.92 0.26 15.64
CA GLY A 548 -8.98 -0.01 14.66
C GLY A 548 -10.38 0.30 15.17
N GLU A 549 -10.70 -0.06 16.43
CA GLU A 549 -11.97 0.28 17.08
C GLU A 549 -12.18 1.81 17.19
N ALA A 550 -11.12 2.55 17.47
CA ALA A 550 -11.18 4.01 17.52
C ALA A 550 -11.37 4.61 16.11
N PHE A 551 -10.67 4.06 15.09
CA PHE A 551 -10.89 4.41 13.68
C PHE A 551 -12.34 4.17 13.27
N GLY A 552 -12.92 3.01 13.60
CA GLY A 552 -14.30 2.66 13.27
C GLY A 552 -15.30 3.68 13.80
N LYS A 553 -15.13 4.12 15.05
CA LYS A 553 -15.97 5.16 15.65
C LYS A 553 -15.81 6.52 14.97
N GLU A 554 -14.58 6.91 14.65
CA GLU A 554 -14.31 8.17 13.97
C GLU A 554 -14.85 8.18 12.54
N LEU A 555 -14.75 7.05 11.82
CA LEU A 555 -15.37 6.86 10.49
C LEU A 555 -16.89 7.05 10.56
N GLU A 556 -17.53 6.46 11.56
CA GLU A 556 -18.96 6.62 11.78
C GLU A 556 -19.34 8.07 12.06
N GLU A 557 -18.58 8.76 12.91
CA GLU A 557 -18.78 10.18 13.21
C GLU A 557 -18.62 11.08 11.98
N MET A 558 -17.65 10.77 11.13
CA MET A 558 -17.32 11.56 9.92
C MET A 558 -18.14 11.18 8.68
N ASN A 559 -19.11 10.28 8.81
CA ASN A 559 -19.94 9.81 7.69
C ASN A 559 -19.14 9.08 6.58
N ILE A 560 -18.16 8.32 6.95
CA ILE A 560 -17.32 7.55 6.03
C ILE A 560 -17.65 6.07 6.19
N THR A 561 -17.85 5.36 5.09
CA THR A 561 -18.22 3.94 5.09
C THR A 561 -16.98 3.07 5.04
N ILE A 562 -15.99 3.41 4.21
CA ILE A 562 -14.78 2.61 4.00
C ILE A 562 -13.54 3.45 4.26
N LEU A 563 -12.69 2.99 5.17
CA LEU A 563 -11.32 3.45 5.31
C LEU A 563 -10.47 2.83 4.20
N LEU A 564 -9.77 3.65 3.42
CA LEU A 564 -8.78 3.20 2.44
C LEU A 564 -7.45 2.88 3.17
N GLY A 565 -7.47 1.82 3.92
CA GLY A 565 -6.40 1.30 4.77
C GLY A 565 -6.90 0.07 5.54
N PRO A 566 -6.00 -0.68 6.17
CA PRO A 566 -4.55 -0.49 6.25
C PRO A 566 -3.81 -0.80 4.94
N SER A 567 -2.57 -0.29 4.84
CA SER A 567 -1.68 -0.57 3.73
C SER A 567 -0.65 -1.62 4.15
N LEU A 568 -0.40 -2.66 3.34
CA LEU A 568 0.41 -3.81 3.78
C LEU A 568 1.39 -4.37 2.75
N ASN A 569 1.83 -3.54 1.81
CA ASN A 569 2.92 -3.96 0.91
C ASN A 569 4.22 -4.19 1.69
N ILE A 570 5.07 -5.05 1.17
CA ILE A 570 6.33 -5.43 1.82
C ILE A 570 7.37 -4.32 1.66
N HIS A 571 8.13 -4.03 2.72
CA HIS A 571 9.32 -3.19 2.67
C HIS A 571 10.45 -3.93 1.93
N ARG A 572 10.40 -3.90 0.59
CA ARG A 572 11.38 -4.57 -0.27
C ARG A 572 12.71 -3.83 -0.30
N ASP A 573 12.64 -2.49 -0.34
CA ASP A 573 13.80 -1.59 -0.32
C ASP A 573 13.53 -0.40 0.58
N PRO A 574 14.51 0.08 1.37
CA PRO A 574 14.33 1.19 2.29
C PRO A 574 14.01 2.52 1.60
N LEU A 575 14.29 2.65 0.30
CA LEU A 575 14.04 3.90 -0.44
C LEU A 575 12.61 4.02 -0.97
N CYS A 576 11.77 2.98 -0.87
CA CYS A 576 10.37 3.11 -1.28
C CYS A 576 9.67 4.22 -0.49
N GLY A 577 9.09 5.18 -1.21
CA GLY A 577 8.51 6.39 -0.64
C GLY A 577 7.32 6.14 0.29
N ARG A 578 6.60 5.03 0.13
CA ARG A 578 5.42 4.68 0.92
C ARG A 578 5.67 3.69 2.05
N ASN A 579 6.92 3.33 2.36
CA ASN A 579 7.22 2.44 3.50
C ASN A 579 6.66 2.97 4.84
N PHE A 580 6.45 4.29 4.98
CA PHE A 580 5.87 4.87 6.20
C PHE A 580 4.46 4.35 6.49
N GLU A 581 3.66 4.04 5.47
CA GLU A 581 2.29 3.54 5.59
C GLU A 581 2.18 2.01 5.43
N TYR A 582 3.30 1.30 5.35
CA TYR A 582 3.39 -0.15 5.34
C TYR A 582 3.97 -0.64 6.66
N PHE A 583 3.80 -1.92 6.98
CA PHE A 583 4.16 -2.43 8.31
C PHE A 583 5.59 -2.95 8.41
N SER A 584 6.05 -3.77 7.44
CA SER A 584 7.25 -4.57 7.63
C SER A 584 7.81 -5.16 6.33
N GLU A 585 9.07 -5.62 6.40
CA GLU A 585 9.68 -6.54 5.43
C GLU A 585 9.14 -7.99 5.54
N ASP A 586 8.41 -8.31 6.62
CA ASP A 586 7.90 -9.65 6.90
C ASP A 586 6.38 -9.75 6.67
N PRO A 587 5.90 -10.71 5.86
CA PRO A 587 4.49 -10.85 5.54
C PRO A 587 3.61 -11.29 6.72
N VAL A 588 4.17 -11.99 7.74
CA VAL A 588 3.40 -12.38 8.93
C VAL A 588 3.08 -11.15 9.77
N ILE A 589 4.07 -10.27 9.98
CA ILE A 589 3.84 -8.99 10.66
C ILE A 589 2.82 -8.17 9.87
N SER A 590 3.06 -7.97 8.57
CA SER A 590 2.17 -7.16 7.72
C SER A 590 0.73 -7.68 7.74
N GLY A 591 0.55 -8.98 7.59
CA GLY A 591 -0.78 -9.60 7.55
C GLY A 591 -1.52 -9.56 8.88
N THR A 592 -0.85 -9.92 9.98
CA THR A 592 -1.49 -9.96 11.31
C THR A 592 -1.80 -8.57 11.86
N MET A 593 -0.93 -7.57 11.60
CA MET A 593 -1.17 -6.18 11.97
C MET A 593 -2.33 -5.58 11.17
N ALA A 594 -2.36 -5.81 9.85
CA ALA A 594 -3.47 -5.38 9.01
C ALA A 594 -4.79 -6.06 9.41
N SER A 595 -4.74 -7.36 9.72
CA SER A 595 -5.90 -8.10 10.24
C SER A 595 -6.43 -7.47 11.52
N ALA A 596 -5.57 -7.15 12.48
CA ALA A 596 -5.95 -6.56 13.76
C ALA A 596 -6.65 -5.20 13.60
N ILE A 597 -6.10 -4.28 12.80
CA ILE A 597 -6.73 -2.98 12.49
C ILE A 597 -8.08 -3.21 11.81
N THR A 598 -8.14 -4.08 10.80
CA THR A 598 -9.38 -4.38 10.06
C THR A 598 -10.47 -4.91 10.97
N LEU A 599 -10.15 -5.86 11.85
CA LEU A 599 -11.09 -6.38 12.84
C LEU A 599 -11.62 -5.27 13.76
N GLY A 600 -10.73 -4.40 14.22
CA GLY A 600 -11.12 -3.27 15.06
C GLY A 600 -12.05 -2.29 14.35
N VAL A 601 -11.70 -1.86 13.13
CA VAL A 601 -12.54 -0.96 12.31
C VAL A 601 -13.93 -1.56 12.11
N GLN A 602 -13.99 -2.84 11.78
CA GLN A 602 -15.25 -3.54 11.45
C GLN A 602 -16.08 -3.96 12.68
N GLU A 603 -15.59 -3.72 13.91
CA GLU A 603 -16.44 -3.82 15.09
C GLU A 603 -17.50 -2.71 15.14
N GLU A 604 -17.25 -1.57 14.50
CA GLU A 604 -18.28 -0.54 14.32
C GLU A 604 -19.22 -0.95 13.17
N PRO A 605 -20.53 -1.14 13.44
CA PRO A 605 -21.45 -1.62 12.43
C PRO A 605 -21.59 -0.69 11.22
N GLY A 606 -21.42 -1.23 10.03
CA GLY A 606 -21.65 -0.51 8.79
C GLY A 606 -20.48 0.32 8.26
N VAL A 607 -19.33 0.23 8.90
CA VAL A 607 -18.06 0.74 8.38
C VAL A 607 -17.08 -0.40 8.15
N GLY A 608 -16.12 -0.20 7.27
CA GLY A 608 -15.14 -1.24 6.95
C GLY A 608 -13.81 -0.71 6.49
N ALA A 609 -12.88 -1.65 6.31
CA ALA A 609 -11.52 -1.40 5.87
C ALA A 609 -11.30 -1.85 4.42
N CYS A 610 -10.29 -1.25 3.77
CA CYS A 610 -9.84 -1.58 2.43
C CYS A 610 -8.35 -1.92 2.47
N LEU A 611 -8.02 -3.21 2.33
CA LEU A 611 -6.62 -3.62 2.24
C LEU A 611 -5.98 -3.12 0.95
N LYS A 612 -4.79 -2.51 1.03
CA LYS A 612 -4.10 -1.94 -0.13
C LYS A 612 -2.58 -2.08 -0.03
N HIS A 613 -1.82 -2.03 -1.13
CA HIS A 613 -2.25 -2.06 -2.53
C HIS A 613 -2.02 -3.46 -3.08
N PHE A 614 -3.02 -4.11 -3.57
CA PHE A 614 -3.02 -5.50 -4.00
C PHE A 614 -2.55 -5.60 -5.45
N SER A 615 -1.30 -6.01 -5.74
CA SER A 615 -0.19 -6.27 -4.85
C SER A 615 1.15 -5.79 -5.46
N ALA A 616 2.25 -6.06 -4.75
CA ALA A 616 3.62 -5.78 -5.22
C ALA A 616 3.89 -4.31 -5.60
N ASN A 617 3.21 -3.34 -4.98
CA ASN A 617 3.54 -1.91 -5.11
C ASN A 617 4.70 -1.57 -4.17
N ASN A 618 5.94 -1.85 -4.61
CA ASN A 618 7.14 -1.73 -3.77
C ASN A 618 8.06 -0.59 -4.19
N GLN A 619 7.64 0.25 -5.15
CA GLN A 619 8.30 1.49 -5.55
C GLN A 619 7.26 2.52 -5.98
N GLU A 620 7.62 3.81 -5.88
CA GLU A 620 6.77 4.94 -6.30
C GLU A 620 7.20 5.54 -7.65
N THR A 621 8.46 5.39 -8.01
CA THR A 621 8.98 5.84 -9.31
C THR A 621 8.29 5.10 -10.44
N ASP A 622 7.64 5.86 -11.34
CA ASP A 622 6.87 5.36 -12.48
C ASP A 622 5.82 4.28 -12.14
N ARG A 623 5.34 4.27 -10.89
CA ARG A 623 4.44 3.25 -10.31
C ARG A 623 3.21 2.93 -11.15
N SER A 624 2.68 3.92 -11.90
CA SER A 624 1.48 3.71 -12.72
C SER A 624 1.70 2.79 -13.92
N GLY A 625 2.94 2.46 -14.28
CA GLY A 625 3.24 1.63 -15.43
C GLY A 625 4.36 0.62 -15.22
N THR A 626 5.06 0.68 -14.07
CA THR A 626 6.12 -0.27 -13.72
C THR A 626 5.60 -1.70 -13.72
N ASP A 627 6.36 -2.62 -14.30
CA ASP A 627 6.09 -4.05 -14.33
C ASP A 627 7.00 -4.77 -13.32
N SER A 628 6.40 -5.33 -12.29
CA SER A 628 7.07 -6.15 -11.27
C SER A 628 7.21 -7.58 -11.79
N ILE A 629 8.42 -7.94 -12.24
CA ILE A 629 8.73 -9.29 -12.72
C ILE A 629 9.17 -10.15 -11.55
N VAL A 630 8.30 -11.05 -11.13
CA VAL A 630 8.45 -11.80 -9.88
C VAL A 630 7.92 -13.23 -10.03
N SER A 631 8.64 -14.23 -9.48
CA SER A 631 8.19 -15.63 -9.51
C SER A 631 6.89 -15.81 -8.73
N GLU A 632 6.09 -16.78 -9.12
CA GLU A 632 4.85 -17.09 -8.40
C GLU A 632 5.14 -17.55 -6.96
N ARG A 633 6.26 -18.24 -6.75
CA ARG A 633 6.71 -18.62 -5.42
C ARG A 633 6.96 -17.40 -4.54
N ALA A 634 7.72 -16.42 -5.00
CA ALA A 634 7.99 -15.20 -4.25
C ALA A 634 6.72 -14.37 -4.03
N LEU A 635 5.83 -14.32 -5.04
CA LEU A 635 4.51 -13.69 -4.88
C LEU A 635 3.74 -14.32 -3.72
N ARG A 636 3.60 -15.66 -3.72
CA ARG A 636 2.78 -16.38 -2.73
C ARG A 636 3.39 -16.39 -1.34
N GLU A 637 4.71 -16.53 -1.22
CA GLU A 637 5.38 -16.62 0.07
C GLU A 637 5.67 -15.25 0.71
N ILE A 638 5.77 -14.17 -0.08
CA ILE A 638 6.14 -12.83 0.40
C ILE A 638 5.06 -11.78 0.09
N TYR A 639 4.80 -11.48 -1.19
CA TYR A 639 4.05 -10.28 -1.58
C TYR A 639 2.53 -10.42 -1.48
N LEU A 640 2.00 -11.63 -1.59
CA LEU A 640 0.58 -11.96 -1.40
C LEU A 640 0.27 -12.49 0.00
N LYS A 641 1.28 -13.04 0.71
CA LYS A 641 1.06 -13.73 1.99
C LYS A 641 0.42 -12.83 3.05
N GLY A 642 0.84 -11.58 3.16
CA GLY A 642 0.22 -10.63 4.10
C GLY A 642 -1.26 -10.38 3.78
N PHE A 643 -1.62 -10.25 2.50
CA PHE A 643 -3.01 -10.12 2.06
C PHE A 643 -3.82 -11.39 2.34
N GLU A 644 -3.26 -12.57 2.08
CA GLU A 644 -3.88 -13.85 2.39
C GLU A 644 -4.27 -13.95 3.87
N ILE A 645 -3.31 -13.67 4.77
CA ILE A 645 -3.53 -13.66 6.22
C ILE A 645 -4.66 -12.70 6.57
N ALA A 646 -4.57 -11.44 6.13
CA ALA A 646 -5.54 -10.43 6.47
C ALA A 646 -6.95 -10.74 5.93
N VAL A 647 -7.06 -11.25 4.70
CA VAL A 647 -8.36 -11.66 4.11
C VAL A 647 -8.98 -12.81 4.89
N LYS A 648 -8.21 -13.86 5.16
CA LYS A 648 -8.71 -15.07 5.85
C LYS A 648 -9.10 -14.79 7.31
N GLU A 649 -8.34 -13.97 8.02
CA GLU A 649 -8.58 -13.68 9.44
C GLU A 649 -9.63 -12.59 9.68
N SER A 650 -9.61 -11.50 8.89
CA SER A 650 -10.43 -10.32 9.19
C SER A 650 -11.62 -10.11 8.26
N LYS A 651 -11.68 -10.79 7.12
CA LYS A 651 -12.76 -10.65 6.12
C LYS A 651 -13.03 -9.18 5.80
N PRO A 652 -12.07 -8.47 5.22
CA PRO A 652 -12.19 -7.04 4.96
C PRO A 652 -13.36 -6.73 4.04
N MET A 653 -13.97 -5.56 4.22
CA MET A 653 -15.08 -5.10 3.38
C MET A 653 -14.65 -4.85 1.95
N SER A 654 -13.39 -4.47 1.74
CA SER A 654 -12.85 -4.21 0.41
C SER A 654 -11.33 -4.46 0.30
N ILE A 655 -10.88 -4.55 -0.95
CA ILE A 655 -9.48 -4.60 -1.37
C ILE A 655 -9.29 -3.55 -2.47
N MET A 656 -8.14 -2.88 -2.50
CA MET A 656 -7.75 -1.95 -3.56
C MET A 656 -6.57 -2.55 -4.34
N THR A 657 -6.73 -2.67 -5.67
CA THR A 657 -5.64 -3.11 -6.56
C THR A 657 -4.60 -2.03 -6.73
N SER A 658 -3.35 -2.43 -6.90
CA SER A 658 -2.22 -1.53 -7.07
C SER A 658 -2.12 -0.93 -8.47
N TYR A 659 -1.28 0.10 -8.63
CA TYR A 659 -1.05 0.75 -9.91
C TYR A 659 -0.18 -0.04 -10.88
N ASN A 660 0.78 -0.80 -10.35
CA ASN A 660 1.80 -1.49 -11.14
C ASN A 660 1.23 -2.66 -11.94
N GLN A 661 2.02 -3.11 -12.88
CA GLN A 661 1.83 -4.41 -13.52
C GLN A 661 2.56 -5.49 -12.72
N ILE A 662 2.12 -6.72 -12.88
CA ILE A 662 2.80 -7.91 -12.36
C ILE A 662 2.92 -8.89 -13.51
N ASN A 663 4.15 -9.23 -13.87
CA ASN A 663 4.45 -10.16 -14.96
C ASN A 663 3.74 -9.78 -16.29
N GLY A 664 3.70 -8.48 -16.60
CA GLY A 664 3.11 -7.94 -17.82
C GLY A 664 1.61 -7.65 -17.77
N VAL A 665 0.94 -7.93 -16.64
CA VAL A 665 -0.51 -7.71 -16.48
C VAL A 665 -0.77 -6.62 -15.44
N PRO A 666 -1.52 -5.54 -15.77
CA PRO A 666 -1.92 -4.56 -14.77
C PRO A 666 -2.65 -5.23 -13.59
N ALA A 667 -2.31 -4.88 -12.36
CA ALA A 667 -2.89 -5.51 -11.18
C ALA A 667 -4.42 -5.45 -11.18
N ALA A 668 -5.00 -4.33 -11.60
CA ALA A 668 -6.45 -4.18 -11.70
C ALA A 668 -7.09 -5.08 -12.80
N ASP A 669 -6.34 -5.43 -13.86
CA ASP A 669 -6.80 -6.25 -14.98
C ASP A 669 -6.50 -7.75 -14.79
N SER A 670 -5.87 -8.13 -13.68
CA SER A 670 -5.47 -9.52 -13.43
C SER A 670 -6.64 -10.37 -12.93
N TYR A 671 -7.22 -11.15 -13.82
CA TYR A 671 -8.25 -12.14 -13.46
C TYR A 671 -7.70 -13.17 -12.47
N ASP A 672 -6.46 -13.61 -12.70
CA ASP A 672 -5.80 -14.61 -11.86
C ASP A 672 -5.63 -14.12 -10.42
N MET A 673 -5.21 -12.88 -10.25
CA MET A 673 -5.02 -12.31 -8.92
C MET A 673 -6.35 -11.95 -8.25
N ASN A 674 -7.23 -11.22 -8.96
CA ASN A 674 -8.45 -10.67 -8.36
C ASN A 674 -9.56 -11.73 -8.19
N THR A 675 -9.72 -12.62 -9.17
CA THR A 675 -10.78 -13.63 -9.14
C THR A 675 -10.26 -14.98 -8.66
N ASN A 676 -9.20 -15.53 -9.27
CA ASN A 676 -8.75 -16.87 -8.91
C ASN A 676 -8.13 -16.90 -7.51
N ILE A 677 -7.18 -16.02 -7.22
CA ILE A 677 -6.49 -15.99 -5.91
C ILE A 677 -7.40 -15.40 -4.84
N ALA A 678 -7.77 -14.12 -4.95
CA ALA A 678 -8.47 -13.46 -3.85
C ALA A 678 -9.84 -14.09 -3.56
N ARG A 679 -10.66 -14.33 -4.59
CA ARG A 679 -12.01 -14.88 -4.39
C ARG A 679 -12.02 -16.42 -4.36
N GLY A 680 -11.27 -17.07 -5.25
CA GLY A 680 -11.29 -18.52 -5.42
C GLY A 680 -10.50 -19.24 -4.33
N GLU A 681 -9.25 -18.84 -4.08
CA GLU A 681 -8.38 -19.52 -3.12
C GLU A 681 -8.61 -19.02 -1.68
N TRP A 682 -8.75 -17.70 -1.48
CA TRP A 682 -8.89 -17.13 -0.13
C TRP A 682 -10.33 -16.92 0.32
N GLY A 683 -11.30 -17.01 -0.59
CA GLY A 683 -12.72 -16.85 -0.29
C GLY A 683 -13.11 -15.40 0.02
N PHE A 684 -12.48 -14.41 -0.60
CA PHE A 684 -12.83 -13.01 -0.44
C PHE A 684 -14.23 -12.71 -0.99
N GLU A 685 -15.09 -12.12 -0.19
CA GLU A 685 -16.50 -11.83 -0.52
C GLU A 685 -16.83 -10.34 -0.64
N GLY A 686 -15.90 -9.45 -0.29
CA GLY A 686 -16.07 -8.01 -0.37
C GLY A 686 -15.96 -7.45 -1.80
N LEU A 687 -15.93 -6.12 -1.94
CA LEU A 687 -15.68 -5.48 -3.22
C LEU A 687 -14.17 -5.28 -3.46
N ILE A 688 -13.76 -5.42 -4.72
CA ILE A 688 -12.43 -5.02 -5.16
C ILE A 688 -12.56 -3.69 -5.91
N MET A 689 -11.74 -2.70 -5.57
CA MET A 689 -11.71 -1.41 -6.25
C MET A 689 -10.34 -1.15 -6.88
N THR A 690 -10.31 -0.34 -7.94
CA THR A 690 -9.04 0.20 -8.46
C THR A 690 -8.48 1.25 -7.52
N ASP A 691 -7.16 1.37 -7.46
CA ASP A 691 -6.57 2.64 -7.08
C ASP A 691 -6.96 3.73 -8.09
N TRP A 692 -6.74 5.02 -7.76
CA TRP A 692 -7.26 6.15 -8.52
C TRP A 692 -6.72 6.19 -9.96
N ASN A 693 -7.60 6.01 -10.92
CA ASN A 693 -7.36 5.80 -12.36
C ASN A 693 -6.80 4.41 -12.75
N GLY A 694 -6.45 3.54 -11.82
CA GLY A 694 -6.03 2.16 -12.08
C GLY A 694 -4.70 1.99 -12.85
N GLY A 695 -3.81 2.98 -12.82
CA GLY A 695 -2.54 2.92 -13.55
C GLY A 695 -2.74 2.82 -15.07
N VAL A 696 -2.16 1.80 -15.69
CA VAL A 696 -2.32 1.50 -17.13
C VAL A 696 -3.46 0.52 -17.42
N SER A 697 -4.26 0.17 -16.40
CA SER A 697 -5.39 -0.74 -16.53
C SER A 697 -6.57 -0.13 -17.32
N HIS A 698 -7.49 -0.99 -17.71
CA HIS A 698 -8.63 -0.59 -18.50
C HIS A 698 -9.95 -0.97 -17.81
N PRO A 699 -10.92 -0.04 -17.61
CA PRO A 699 -12.14 -0.30 -16.83
C PRO A 699 -12.91 -1.56 -17.20
N SER A 700 -13.06 -1.86 -18.50
CA SER A 700 -13.75 -3.07 -18.94
C SER A 700 -12.98 -4.35 -18.64
N THR A 701 -11.66 -4.35 -18.86
CA THR A 701 -10.78 -5.47 -18.54
C THR A 701 -10.69 -5.69 -17.03
N SER A 702 -10.55 -4.59 -16.27
CA SER A 702 -10.54 -4.64 -14.80
C SER A 702 -11.82 -5.25 -14.26
N MET A 703 -12.98 -4.87 -14.81
CA MET A 703 -14.27 -5.38 -14.36
C MET A 703 -14.45 -6.87 -14.69
N HIS A 704 -14.04 -7.30 -15.89
CA HIS A 704 -14.01 -8.73 -16.21
C HIS A 704 -13.12 -9.50 -15.24
N ALA A 705 -11.95 -8.94 -14.92
CA ALA A 705 -10.99 -9.51 -13.98
C ALA A 705 -11.48 -9.61 -12.52
N GLY A 706 -12.63 -9.00 -12.19
CA GLY A 706 -13.22 -9.07 -10.86
C GLY A 706 -12.97 -7.82 -10.00
N ASN A 707 -12.51 -6.74 -10.61
CA ASN A 707 -12.44 -5.42 -10.00
C ASN A 707 -13.80 -4.75 -10.11
N ASP A 708 -14.50 -4.56 -9.01
CA ASP A 708 -15.94 -4.25 -8.99
C ASP A 708 -16.23 -2.75 -9.05
N LEU A 709 -15.30 -1.92 -8.55
CA LEU A 709 -15.50 -0.48 -8.43
C LEU A 709 -14.34 0.29 -9.03
N ILE A 710 -14.60 1.00 -10.11
CA ILE A 710 -13.59 1.82 -10.79
C ILE A 710 -13.50 3.19 -10.12
N MET A 711 -12.36 3.52 -9.53
CA MET A 711 -12.13 4.79 -8.84
C MET A 711 -11.15 5.71 -9.59
N PRO A 712 -11.32 7.04 -9.51
CA PRO A 712 -12.45 7.77 -8.94
C PRO A 712 -13.72 7.69 -9.79
N GLY A 713 -13.67 7.04 -10.96
CA GLY A 713 -14.80 6.79 -11.82
C GLY A 713 -15.26 7.98 -12.66
N GLY A 714 -16.54 8.27 -12.61
CA GLY A 714 -17.20 9.30 -13.40
C GLY A 714 -17.72 8.84 -14.76
N ALA A 715 -18.38 9.73 -15.48
CA ALA A 715 -19.06 9.40 -16.74
C ALA A 715 -18.13 8.84 -17.82
N SER A 716 -16.89 9.33 -17.89
CA SER A 716 -15.90 8.81 -18.85
C SER A 716 -15.60 7.34 -18.61
N LYS A 717 -15.34 6.96 -17.35
CA LYS A 717 -15.02 5.56 -16.99
C LYS A 717 -16.24 4.63 -17.17
N ALA A 718 -17.43 5.09 -16.83
CA ALA A 718 -18.66 4.36 -17.11
C ALA A 718 -18.87 4.12 -18.60
N ASN A 719 -18.55 5.09 -19.45
CA ASN A 719 -18.63 4.93 -20.91
C ASN A 719 -17.60 3.90 -21.45
N GLU A 720 -16.40 3.84 -20.86
CA GLU A 720 -15.39 2.82 -21.21
C GLU A 720 -15.93 1.40 -20.92
N ILE A 721 -16.67 1.22 -19.84
CA ILE A 721 -17.34 -0.04 -19.50
C ILE A 721 -18.44 -0.36 -20.53
N ILE A 722 -19.30 0.61 -20.87
CA ILE A 722 -20.38 0.42 -21.84
C ILE A 722 -19.82 0.00 -23.20
N ILE A 723 -18.77 0.68 -23.67
CA ILE A 723 -18.11 0.33 -24.94
C ILE A 723 -17.52 -1.07 -24.91
N GLY A 724 -16.93 -1.49 -23.78
CA GLY A 724 -16.42 -2.86 -23.62
C GLY A 724 -17.50 -3.94 -23.67
N ALA A 725 -18.73 -3.61 -23.28
CA ALA A 725 -19.86 -4.52 -23.19
C ALA A 725 -20.82 -4.48 -24.41
N GLU A 726 -20.69 -3.49 -25.29
CA GLU A 726 -21.54 -3.32 -26.46
C GLU A 726 -20.77 -3.46 -27.78
N ASP A 727 -21.41 -4.03 -28.81
CA ASP A 727 -20.89 -4.02 -30.20
C ASP A 727 -21.10 -2.64 -30.84
N VAL A 728 -20.36 -1.66 -30.34
CA VAL A 728 -20.38 -0.30 -30.84
C VAL A 728 -19.30 -0.14 -31.89
N LYS A 729 -19.68 0.23 -33.12
CA LYS A 729 -18.69 0.67 -34.12
C LYS A 729 -18.19 2.05 -33.73
N PRO A 730 -16.96 2.18 -33.26
CA PRO A 730 -16.45 3.46 -32.82
C PRO A 730 -16.17 4.39 -34.01
N THR A 731 -16.46 5.69 -33.79
CA THR A 731 -15.92 6.75 -34.66
C THR A 731 -14.63 7.25 -34.04
N PHE A 732 -13.57 7.39 -34.85
CA PHE A 732 -12.24 7.76 -34.33
C PHE A 732 -11.90 9.20 -34.64
N GLU A 733 -11.45 9.93 -33.64
CA GLU A 733 -10.60 11.11 -33.81
C GLU A 733 -9.21 10.81 -33.26
N ALA A 734 -8.19 11.04 -34.04
CA ALA A 734 -6.82 10.83 -33.63
C ALA A 734 -6.21 12.07 -33.02
N ASN A 735 -5.68 11.90 -31.83
CA ASN A 735 -4.83 12.90 -31.17
C ASN A 735 -3.53 12.24 -30.74
N GLY A 736 -2.40 12.80 -31.02
CA GLY A 736 -1.10 12.31 -30.56
C GLY A 736 -0.08 13.44 -30.62
N GLN A 737 1.06 13.30 -30.06
CA GLN A 737 2.11 14.29 -30.00
C GLN A 737 3.40 13.70 -30.57
N ILE A 738 4.14 14.49 -31.34
CA ILE A 738 5.46 14.12 -31.79
C ILE A 738 6.46 15.08 -31.14
N GLY A 739 7.36 14.52 -30.34
CA GLY A 739 8.45 15.25 -29.71
C GLY A 739 9.81 14.77 -30.21
N LEU A 740 10.83 15.56 -29.99
CA LEU A 740 12.22 15.16 -30.26
C LEU A 740 12.77 14.41 -29.06
N LYS A 741 13.45 13.27 -29.28
CA LYS A 741 13.88 12.32 -28.24
C LYS A 741 14.88 12.89 -27.22
N ASP A 742 15.63 13.94 -27.60
CA ASP A 742 16.69 14.52 -26.76
C ASP A 742 16.27 15.77 -25.97
N GLU A 743 15.03 16.18 -26.02
CA GLU A 743 14.59 17.29 -25.18
C GLU A 743 14.13 16.74 -23.83
N LEU A 744 14.82 17.16 -22.77
CA LEU A 744 14.46 17.00 -21.35
C LEU A 744 13.04 17.52 -20.99
N MET A 745 12.19 17.63 -21.98
CA MET A 745 10.84 18.19 -21.95
C MET A 745 9.74 17.14 -21.86
N TYR A 746 10.09 15.97 -21.36
CA TYR A 746 9.09 14.94 -21.05
C TYR A 746 8.00 15.42 -20.09
N MET A 747 8.27 16.47 -19.34
CA MET A 747 7.33 17.00 -18.36
C MET A 747 6.71 18.37 -18.69
N PHE A 748 7.13 19.10 -19.72
CA PHE A 748 6.74 20.51 -19.86
C PHE A 748 6.27 20.98 -21.24
N GLY A 749 5.80 20.13 -22.11
CA GLY A 749 5.12 20.56 -23.31
C GLY A 749 5.88 20.23 -24.60
N TYR A 750 5.30 19.33 -25.32
CA TYR A 750 5.70 18.93 -26.64
C TYR A 750 5.41 20.05 -27.64
N LYS A 751 6.35 20.29 -28.57
CA LYS A 751 5.98 21.01 -29.77
C LYS A 751 5.17 20.06 -30.63
N SER A 752 3.85 20.19 -30.59
CA SER A 752 2.94 19.33 -31.33
C SER A 752 3.07 19.57 -32.84
N ALA A 753 3.19 18.48 -33.59
CA ALA A 753 2.83 18.48 -34.97
C ALA A 753 1.31 18.36 -35.15
N ALA A 754 0.77 18.90 -36.22
CA ALA A 754 -0.69 18.86 -36.43
C ALA A 754 -1.20 17.43 -36.68
N TRP A 755 -2.43 17.17 -36.34
CA TRP A 755 -3.13 15.88 -36.31
C TRP A 755 -3.94 15.64 -37.56
N GLY A 756 -4.08 14.38 -37.97
CA GLY A 756 -4.99 13.96 -39.00
C GLY A 756 -6.04 12.96 -38.50
N ASP A 757 -7.11 12.82 -39.26
CA ASP A 757 -8.15 11.84 -39.01
C ASP A 757 -7.64 10.41 -39.32
N PHE A 758 -8.11 9.43 -38.56
CA PHE A 758 -7.85 8.02 -38.82
C PHE A 758 -8.88 7.46 -39.81
N GLU A 759 -8.41 6.76 -40.84
CA GLU A 759 -9.26 5.87 -41.63
C GLU A 759 -9.11 4.44 -41.15
N VAL A 760 -10.24 3.81 -40.78
CA VAL A 760 -10.29 2.41 -40.36
C VAL A 760 -10.44 1.54 -41.58
N SER A 761 -9.49 0.62 -41.81
CA SER A 761 -9.64 -0.42 -42.82
C SER A 761 -10.51 -1.57 -42.34
N ALA A 762 -11.05 -2.36 -43.30
CA ALA A 762 -11.93 -3.50 -42.96
C ALA A 762 -11.23 -4.63 -42.17
N ASP A 763 -9.90 -4.61 -42.09
CA ASP A 763 -9.09 -5.55 -41.31
C ASP A 763 -8.65 -5.02 -39.95
N GLY A 764 -9.24 -3.90 -39.50
CA GLY A 764 -8.89 -3.25 -38.24
C GLY A 764 -7.58 -2.47 -38.26
N THR A 765 -6.91 -2.35 -39.42
CA THR A 765 -5.71 -1.54 -39.57
C THR A 765 -6.09 -0.07 -39.79
N GLN A 766 -5.46 0.83 -39.07
CA GLN A 766 -5.73 2.26 -39.12
C GLN A 766 -4.51 3.01 -39.64
N THR A 767 -4.75 4.07 -40.39
CA THR A 767 -3.69 5.01 -40.81
C THR A 767 -3.99 6.40 -40.26
N ALA A 768 -2.97 7.06 -39.73
CA ALA A 768 -3.02 8.44 -39.31
C ALA A 768 -1.95 9.29 -39.97
N GLU A 769 -2.30 10.50 -40.35
CA GLU A 769 -1.38 11.48 -40.90
C GLU A 769 -1.02 12.52 -39.83
N ALA A 770 0.23 12.63 -39.46
CA ALA A 770 0.77 13.75 -38.72
C ALA A 770 1.37 14.79 -39.64
N LYS A 771 0.78 15.96 -39.72
CA LYS A 771 1.26 17.09 -40.52
C LYS A 771 2.22 17.93 -39.71
N LEU A 772 3.44 18.08 -40.20
CA LEU A 772 4.48 18.89 -39.56
C LEU A 772 4.29 20.36 -39.90
N GLY A 773 4.52 21.24 -38.91
CA GLY A 773 4.59 22.67 -39.15
C GLY A 773 5.76 23.08 -40.09
N ASP A 774 5.72 24.33 -40.55
CA ASP A 774 6.67 24.84 -41.59
C ASP A 774 8.14 24.69 -41.19
N ASP A 775 8.47 24.75 -39.92
CA ASP A 775 9.83 24.65 -39.39
C ASP A 775 10.37 23.21 -39.27
N TYR A 776 9.53 22.20 -39.54
CA TYR A 776 9.87 20.79 -39.34
C TYR A 776 9.85 20.04 -40.67
N THR A 777 10.82 19.12 -40.86
CA THR A 777 10.88 18.24 -42.02
C THR A 777 11.26 16.83 -41.56
N ALA A 778 10.41 15.86 -41.89
CA ALA A 778 10.67 14.46 -41.64
C ALA A 778 11.49 13.80 -42.73
N SER A 779 12.29 12.82 -42.34
CA SER A 779 13.03 11.92 -43.24
C SER A 779 13.12 10.54 -42.64
N VAL A 780 13.42 9.55 -43.46
CA VAL A 780 13.70 8.17 -43.02
C VAL A 780 15.22 8.02 -42.95
N GLY A 781 15.73 7.65 -41.76
CA GLY A 781 17.15 7.36 -41.56
C GLY A 781 17.60 6.05 -42.21
N GLU A 782 18.89 5.81 -42.28
CA GLU A 782 19.48 4.58 -42.87
C GLU A 782 19.06 3.32 -42.09
N ASP A 783 18.73 3.45 -40.83
CA ASP A 783 18.21 2.38 -39.93
C ASP A 783 16.69 2.22 -40.02
N GLY A 784 16.01 2.95 -40.90
CA GLY A 784 14.54 2.92 -41.01
C GLY A 784 13.78 3.76 -39.99
N LYS A 785 14.46 4.42 -39.07
CA LYS A 785 13.83 5.29 -38.10
C LYS A 785 13.42 6.63 -38.71
N ILE A 786 12.36 7.20 -38.18
CA ILE A 786 11.91 8.54 -38.57
C ILE A 786 12.69 9.59 -37.77
N LEU A 787 13.26 10.50 -38.54
CA LEU A 787 13.95 11.68 -38.07
C LEU A 787 13.15 12.93 -38.43
N VAL A 788 13.00 13.86 -37.52
CA VAL A 788 12.47 15.20 -37.77
C VAL A 788 13.62 16.18 -37.56
N ASN A 789 13.96 16.96 -38.59
CA ASN A 789 15.13 17.83 -38.61
C ASN A 789 16.43 17.11 -38.18
N GLY A 790 16.56 15.83 -38.54
CA GLY A 790 17.73 15.01 -38.29
C GLY A 790 17.79 14.40 -36.87
N GLN A 791 16.77 14.60 -36.04
CA GLN A 791 16.69 14.04 -34.69
C GLN A 791 15.61 12.94 -34.62
N GLU A 792 15.88 11.87 -33.87
CA GLU A 792 14.91 10.80 -33.65
C GLU A 792 13.73 11.35 -32.90
N ILE A 793 12.51 11.00 -33.35
CA ILE A 793 11.27 11.47 -32.70
C ILE A 793 10.82 10.53 -31.60
N TYR A 794 10.34 11.13 -30.51
CA TYR A 794 9.46 10.49 -29.57
C TYR A 794 8.02 10.61 -30.06
N ARG A 795 7.24 9.56 -29.86
CA ARG A 795 5.83 9.56 -30.27
C ARG A 795 4.96 8.93 -29.18
N GLU A 796 3.88 9.59 -28.88
CA GLU A 796 2.78 9.07 -28.09
C GLU A 796 1.51 9.18 -28.94
N TYR A 797 0.79 8.08 -29.02
CA TYR A 797 -0.47 8.02 -29.74
C TYR A 797 -1.59 7.63 -28.82
N GLN A 798 -2.65 8.43 -28.87
CA GLN A 798 -3.93 8.08 -28.27
C GLN A 798 -5.01 8.28 -29.35
N ALA A 799 -5.78 7.27 -29.63
CA ALA A 799 -7.00 7.41 -30.40
C ALA A 799 -8.15 7.73 -29.45
N ASN A 800 -8.92 8.77 -29.77
CA ASN A 800 -10.19 9.00 -29.09
C ASN A 800 -11.26 8.19 -29.81
N VAL A 801 -11.91 7.32 -29.06
CA VAL A 801 -13.01 6.51 -29.56
C VAL A 801 -14.30 7.14 -29.06
N TRP A 802 -15.20 7.47 -29.97
CA TRP A 802 -16.53 7.98 -29.65
C TRP A 802 -17.55 6.85 -29.81
N ALA A 803 -18.22 6.51 -28.74
CA ALA A 803 -19.32 5.56 -28.78
C ALA A 803 -20.50 6.11 -27.97
N GLY A 804 -21.66 6.19 -28.61
CA GLY A 804 -22.85 6.71 -27.95
C GLY A 804 -22.65 8.13 -27.42
N THR A 805 -22.60 8.30 -26.09
CA THR A 805 -22.45 9.58 -25.38
C THR A 805 -21.07 9.80 -24.80
N GLY A 806 -20.10 8.89 -25.02
CA GLY A 806 -18.82 8.89 -24.36
C GLY A 806 -17.61 9.03 -25.26
N ASN A 807 -16.52 9.54 -24.69
CA ASN A 807 -15.21 9.67 -25.34
C ASN A 807 -14.23 8.72 -24.65
N TYR A 808 -13.63 7.84 -25.40
CA TYR A 808 -12.73 6.81 -24.92
C TYR A 808 -11.35 6.95 -25.54
N LYS A 809 -10.28 6.88 -24.75
CA LYS A 809 -8.90 6.88 -25.21
C LYS A 809 -8.32 5.50 -25.12
N THR A 810 -7.89 4.95 -26.23
CA THR A 810 -7.20 3.67 -26.28
C THR A 810 -5.79 3.84 -26.83
N PRO A 811 -4.79 3.16 -26.24
CA PRO A 811 -3.44 3.13 -26.80
C PRO A 811 -3.49 2.45 -28.18
N VAL A 812 -2.86 3.06 -29.18
CA VAL A 812 -2.70 2.47 -30.49
C VAL A 812 -1.23 2.10 -30.68
N THR A 813 -0.94 0.82 -30.88
CA THR A 813 0.40 0.39 -31.30
C THR A 813 0.62 0.84 -32.74
N THR A 814 1.55 1.74 -32.97
CA THR A 814 1.76 2.34 -34.29
C THR A 814 3.13 2.05 -34.84
N ASP A 815 3.15 1.52 -36.05
CA ASP A 815 4.35 1.51 -36.89
C ASP A 815 4.29 2.68 -37.85
N VAL A 816 5.44 3.28 -38.16
CA VAL A 816 5.50 4.26 -39.21
C VAL A 816 5.38 3.57 -40.56
N ALA A 817 4.39 3.99 -41.34
CA ALA A 817 4.17 3.44 -42.66
C ALA A 817 5.00 4.17 -43.71
N SER A 818 5.09 5.52 -43.67
CA SER A 818 5.84 6.31 -44.63
C SER A 818 6.01 7.77 -44.21
N VAL A 819 6.89 8.48 -44.92
CA VAL A 819 7.02 9.93 -44.86
C VAL A 819 6.74 10.46 -46.28
N SER A 820 5.98 11.57 -46.37
CA SER A 820 5.68 12.20 -47.66
C SER A 820 6.94 12.70 -48.37
N GLU A 821 6.90 12.82 -49.70
CA GLU A 821 8.05 13.26 -50.50
C GLU A 821 8.57 14.66 -50.12
N ASP A 822 7.69 15.54 -49.63
CA ASP A 822 8.04 16.86 -49.15
C ASP A 822 8.53 16.88 -47.70
N GLY A 823 8.49 15.72 -47.02
CA GLY A 823 8.84 15.59 -45.61
C GLY A 823 7.90 16.28 -44.64
N LYS A 824 6.70 16.68 -45.07
CA LYS A 824 5.76 17.43 -44.22
C LYS A 824 4.68 16.58 -43.60
N THR A 825 4.55 15.34 -44.01
CA THR A 825 3.54 14.41 -43.48
C THR A 825 4.20 13.10 -43.10
N ILE A 826 3.95 12.66 -41.87
CA ILE A 826 4.30 11.32 -41.39
C ILE A 826 3.02 10.49 -41.38
N VAL A 827 3.02 9.37 -42.11
CA VAL A 827 1.90 8.43 -42.09
C VAL A 827 2.22 7.28 -41.14
N TYR A 828 1.35 7.05 -40.22
CA TYR A 828 1.43 5.95 -39.27
C TYR A 828 0.40 4.89 -39.60
N LYS A 829 0.75 3.64 -39.32
CA LYS A 829 -0.12 2.50 -39.46
C LYS A 829 -0.23 1.82 -38.09
N GLY A 830 -1.42 1.70 -37.56
CA GLY A 830 -1.68 1.08 -36.26
C GLY A 830 -2.71 -0.03 -36.34
N THR A 831 -2.61 -0.96 -35.43
CA THR A 831 -3.65 -1.97 -35.21
C THR A 831 -4.48 -1.53 -33.99
N TYR A 832 -5.79 -1.46 -34.19
CA TYR A 832 -6.73 -1.22 -33.10
C TYR A 832 -7.20 -2.57 -32.55
N LYS A 833 -7.21 -2.69 -31.26
CA LYS A 833 -7.82 -3.83 -30.57
C LYS A 833 -9.20 -3.40 -30.09
N GLU A 834 -10.26 -3.98 -30.67
CA GLU A 834 -11.60 -3.75 -30.17
C GLU A 834 -11.70 -4.22 -28.71
N ASN A 835 -12.30 -3.41 -27.86
CA ASN A 835 -12.45 -3.68 -26.45
C ASN A 835 -13.77 -4.41 -26.14
N ASN A 836 -14.07 -5.46 -26.89
CA ASN A 836 -15.25 -6.30 -26.62
C ASN A 836 -14.87 -7.49 -25.71
N ASN A 837 -14.24 -7.17 -24.57
CA ASN A 837 -13.68 -8.17 -23.69
C ASN A 837 -14.57 -8.54 -22.49
N ILE A 838 -15.71 -7.84 -22.30
CA ILE A 838 -16.65 -8.11 -21.23
C ILE A 838 -18.09 -8.27 -21.76
N CYS A 839 -18.95 -8.89 -20.96
CA CYS A 839 -20.39 -9.00 -21.22
C CYS A 839 -21.21 -8.26 -20.18
N LEU A 840 -22.50 -8.13 -20.41
CA LEU A 840 -23.44 -7.58 -19.42
C LEU A 840 -23.36 -8.34 -18.09
N GLY A 841 -23.14 -9.66 -18.13
CA GLY A 841 -23.00 -10.49 -16.93
C GLY A 841 -21.80 -10.06 -16.05
N ASP A 842 -20.67 -9.65 -16.64
CA ASP A 842 -19.51 -9.11 -15.88
C ASP A 842 -19.90 -7.83 -15.15
N VAL A 843 -20.58 -6.91 -15.84
CA VAL A 843 -21.03 -5.66 -15.26
C VAL A 843 -22.03 -5.90 -14.13
N GLN A 844 -22.93 -6.86 -14.30
CA GLN A 844 -23.90 -7.26 -13.27
C GLN A 844 -23.23 -7.94 -12.08
N LYS A 845 -22.22 -8.78 -12.31
CA LYS A 845 -21.43 -9.43 -11.24
C LYS A 845 -20.75 -8.37 -10.35
N SER A 846 -20.11 -7.41 -10.95
CA SER A 846 -19.46 -6.30 -10.20
C SER A 846 -20.50 -5.46 -9.46
N ALA A 847 -21.63 -5.13 -10.09
CA ALA A 847 -22.74 -4.45 -9.43
C ALA A 847 -23.27 -5.22 -8.21
N ILE A 848 -23.40 -6.54 -8.32
CA ILE A 848 -23.83 -7.40 -7.21
C ILE A 848 -22.83 -7.34 -6.05
N ASN A 849 -21.53 -7.38 -6.31
CA ASN A 849 -20.50 -7.27 -5.27
C ASN A 849 -20.52 -5.90 -4.59
N ASN A 850 -20.63 -4.81 -5.35
CA ASN A 850 -20.82 -3.48 -4.82
C ASN A 850 -22.08 -3.36 -3.96
N LEU A 851 -23.22 -3.89 -4.44
CA LEU A 851 -24.49 -3.86 -3.72
C LEU A 851 -24.47 -4.68 -2.44
N LYS A 852 -23.76 -5.81 -2.39
CA LYS A 852 -23.57 -6.59 -1.16
C LYS A 852 -22.85 -5.78 -0.08
N VAL A 853 -21.86 -4.99 -0.44
CA VAL A 853 -21.16 -4.10 0.49
C VAL A 853 -22.04 -2.91 0.89
N ILE A 854 -22.71 -2.28 -0.07
CA ILE A 854 -23.66 -1.19 0.20
C ILE A 854 -24.76 -1.64 1.17
N MET A 855 -25.29 -2.87 1.01
CA MET A 855 -26.30 -3.43 1.91
C MET A 855 -25.83 -3.57 3.37
N GLN A 856 -24.53 -3.74 3.59
CA GLN A 856 -23.92 -3.81 4.92
C GLN A 856 -23.62 -2.43 5.49
N SER A 857 -23.64 -1.37 4.67
CA SER A 857 -23.31 -0.03 5.11
C SER A 857 -24.31 0.52 6.10
N ARG A 858 -23.87 1.41 6.97
CA ARG A 858 -24.74 2.18 7.87
C ARG A 858 -25.72 3.07 7.10
N ASP A 859 -25.40 3.45 5.84
CA ASP A 859 -26.28 4.25 5.00
C ASP A 859 -27.54 3.47 4.65
N MET A 860 -27.40 2.18 4.37
CA MET A 860 -28.55 1.27 4.25
C MET A 860 -29.31 1.12 5.57
N ALA A 861 -28.61 0.95 6.69
CA ALA A 861 -29.25 0.83 8.01
C ALA A 861 -30.09 2.07 8.35
N ARG A 862 -29.67 3.28 7.94
CA ARG A 862 -30.47 4.51 8.07
C ARG A 862 -31.75 4.47 7.23
N ILE A 863 -31.67 4.06 5.99
CA ILE A 863 -32.84 3.90 5.10
C ILE A 863 -33.86 2.96 5.71
N TYR A 864 -33.40 1.93 6.38
CA TYR A 864 -34.25 0.96 7.11
C TYR A 864 -34.76 1.47 8.45
N GLY A 865 -34.18 2.55 8.99
CA GLY A 865 -34.46 2.98 10.34
C GLY A 865 -33.97 1.98 11.43
N THR A 866 -32.92 1.22 11.14
CA THR A 866 -32.39 0.20 12.07
C THR A 866 -31.21 0.70 12.90
N THR A 867 -30.62 1.84 12.59
CA THR A 867 -29.58 2.45 13.43
C THR A 867 -30.17 3.17 14.61
N THR A 868 -29.62 2.90 15.78
CA THR A 868 -30.04 3.55 17.04
C THR A 868 -29.30 4.87 17.29
N ARG A 869 -28.23 5.15 16.53
CA ARG A 869 -27.48 6.38 16.68
C ARG A 869 -28.12 7.53 15.87
N SER A 870 -28.20 8.68 16.51
CA SER A 870 -28.51 9.93 15.85
C SER A 870 -27.33 10.27 14.93
N TYR A 871 -27.50 10.00 13.67
CA TYR A 871 -26.48 10.20 12.66
C TYR A 871 -26.69 11.54 11.96
N THR A 872 -25.64 12.28 11.81
CA THR A 872 -25.66 13.59 11.20
C THR A 872 -24.92 13.53 9.86
N ALA A 873 -25.64 13.55 8.77
CA ALA A 873 -25.05 13.59 7.45
C ALA A 873 -24.33 14.93 7.24
N LEU A 874 -23.11 14.87 6.71
CA LEU A 874 -22.33 16.05 6.41
C LEU A 874 -22.89 16.87 5.27
N CYS A 875 -23.27 16.20 4.19
CA CYS A 875 -23.84 16.86 3.04
C CYS A 875 -25.31 16.51 2.91
N GLY A 876 -26.11 17.49 2.69
CA GLY A 876 -27.56 17.40 2.67
C GLY A 876 -28.20 17.93 3.94
N ASP A 877 -27.60 17.80 5.10
CA ASP A 877 -28.01 18.46 6.33
C ASP A 877 -26.81 18.99 7.11
N LEU A 878 -26.22 20.05 6.59
CA LEU A 878 -25.10 20.75 7.22
C LEU A 878 -25.49 21.45 8.54
N THR A 879 -26.77 21.49 8.88
CA THR A 879 -27.23 22.08 10.14
C THR A 879 -26.76 21.28 11.34
N ASN A 880 -26.59 19.99 11.16
CA ASN A 880 -26.23 19.07 12.23
C ASN A 880 -24.77 18.69 12.25
N TYR A 881 -24.05 19.02 11.19
CA TYR A 881 -22.62 18.80 11.16
C TYR A 881 -21.90 19.87 11.94
N GLN A 882 -21.67 19.62 13.21
CA GLN A 882 -20.97 20.61 13.95
C GLN A 882 -20.24 20.09 15.10
N THR A 883 -20.30 18.88 15.26
CA THR A 883 -20.18 18.50 16.63
C THR A 883 -18.83 18.01 16.97
N VAL A 884 -18.08 17.55 16.01
CA VAL A 884 -16.74 17.14 16.27
C VAL A 884 -15.87 18.38 16.33
N ASN A 885 -15.44 18.72 17.53
CA ASN A 885 -14.43 19.76 17.81
C ASN A 885 -14.79 21.22 17.45
N LYS A 886 -16.04 21.52 17.24
CA LYS A 886 -16.48 22.88 16.91
C LYS A 886 -16.07 23.96 17.92
N SER A 887 -15.94 23.61 19.18
CA SER A 887 -15.78 24.57 20.27
C SER A 887 -14.33 24.87 20.64
N GLU A 888 -13.38 24.05 20.21
CA GLU A 888 -12.05 24.05 20.82
C GLU A 888 -10.96 24.63 19.92
N ILE A 889 -11.15 24.62 18.60
CA ILE A 889 -10.15 25.09 17.66
C ILE A 889 -10.68 26.26 16.86
N THR A 890 -10.35 27.44 17.32
CA THR A 890 -10.79 28.71 16.71
C THR A 890 -9.71 29.41 15.90
N THR A 891 -8.45 28.95 15.96
CA THR A 891 -7.33 29.61 15.32
C THR A 891 -6.28 28.61 14.83
N GLU A 892 -5.83 28.78 13.58
CA GLU A 892 -4.58 28.20 13.11
C GLU A 892 -3.42 28.97 13.75
N ARG A 893 -2.45 28.26 14.33
CA ARG A 893 -1.24 28.85 14.90
C ARG A 893 -0.03 28.43 14.09
N THR A 894 0.85 29.38 13.89
CA THR A 894 2.17 29.12 13.35
C THR A 894 3.06 28.44 14.39
N LEU A 895 4.11 27.77 13.94
CA LEU A 895 5.10 27.16 14.84
C LEU A 895 5.74 28.23 15.76
N LYS A 896 5.94 29.45 15.25
CA LYS A 896 6.44 30.58 16.03
C LYS A 896 5.50 30.98 17.17
N GLU A 897 4.19 31.08 16.90
CA GLU A 897 3.18 31.39 17.94
C GLU A 897 3.10 30.29 19.01
N ASN A 898 3.24 29.02 18.60
CA ASN A 898 3.29 27.92 19.53
C ASN A 898 4.52 27.97 20.45
N LEU A 899 5.68 28.32 19.89
CA LEU A 899 6.93 28.53 20.67
C LEU A 899 6.84 29.74 21.62
N GLU A 900 6.18 30.81 21.19
CA GLU A 900 5.95 31.97 22.06
C GLU A 900 5.02 31.63 23.25
N GLN A 901 4.05 30.77 23.02
CA GLN A 901 3.16 30.30 24.11
C GLN A 901 3.87 29.31 25.05
N ALA A 902 4.80 28.52 24.55
CA ALA A 902 5.55 27.55 25.36
C ALA A 902 6.61 28.21 26.26
N LYS A 903 7.06 29.42 25.94
CA LYS A 903 7.96 30.25 26.79
C LYS A 903 7.21 30.78 28.02
#